data_93747f5481aad901388f0fd6c71f8375
#
_entry.id   93747f5481aad901388f0fd6c71f8375
#
_cell.length_a   1.000
_cell.length_b   1.000
_cell.length_c   1.000
_cell.angle_alpha   90.00
_cell.angle_beta   90.00
_cell.angle_gamma   90.00
#
_symmetry.space_group_name_H-M   'P 1'
#
loop_
_entity.id
_entity.type
_entity.pdbx_description
1 polymer ?
#
loop_
_entity_poly.entity_id
_entity_poly.type
_entity_poly.pdbx_seq_one_letter_code
_entity_poly.pdbx_strand_id
1 'polypeptide(L)'
;MNNVQLTDLHTPPRRRKPITFWATSNTNKQIVGSNPFLLLLSLLFLSCSPVKGDCTPVIVPKPQQINFSRKGNHLLFNGKADEDCLYAVLVDSIPKAIINPDEAYRLRITPDSILIEATTEKGIYWARQTLAQIVESSDGNSVPALEITDWPAFRIRGFMHDVGRSYISVDEIKKHIRLLSKFKINVFHWHLTENQGWRLESNVFPQLNDPVHYERHHAQYYTVAQAHEIAEYCRQHNMLLIPEIDMPGHSAAFVRAIGHDMQSPEGMKVLKRLMEEICTEVFPDAPWIHIGTDEVQFTNPSFVPEMVAHVRGLGKKVISWNPGWAYRSGEIDATQLWSYRGKAQPGIPAIDSRFHYINHFDAFGDIVALYNSRIADAEKGSDNIAGGIVAVWNDRLLPNDEQIVLQNNFYPLMLAFAERTWCGGGSEYFDKNGTILPTDENDAVFNGFVDFEKRMLWHKKHTFTDEPFAYVKQTNVKWRITDAFPNDGDLLKSFPPETGIDDTYEYNGIGYGSHNATGAGIYLRHVWGKTVPAFYKNPQENHTAYAYTWVWSPKAQTVGLWTSTQDYSRSESDLPPPRGKWDYRESRIYVNNNEIMPPVWENTHTGRTNEITLKNENFQARPPIPVELNKGWNSVLLKLPVGTFSSSEVRLQKWMFTFVFVTPDGKDAVEELVYSPDRKK
;
A
#
# COMPACT_ATOMS: atom_id res chain seq x y z
N MET A 1 13.81 -29.74 -55.45
CA MET A 1 13.01 -29.75 -56.70
C MET A 1 11.55 -29.77 -56.30
N ASN A 2 10.90 -28.74 -56.41
CA ASN A 2 9.66 -28.26 -57.01
C ASN A 2 9.14 -27.01 -56.31
N ASN A 3 9.25 -25.94 -57.08
CA ASN A 3 8.60 -24.64 -56.87
C ASN A 3 7.07 -24.78 -56.96
N VAL A 4 6.31 -24.04 -56.11
CA VAL A 4 4.98 -23.53 -56.51
C VAL A 4 4.91 -22.07 -56.03
N GLN A 5 4.48 -21.27 -56.99
CA GLN A 5 4.45 -19.78 -56.99
C GLN A 5 3.35 -19.19 -56.12
N LEU A 6 3.66 -18.01 -55.66
CA LEU A 6 2.74 -16.98 -55.10
C LEU A 6 1.75 -16.51 -56.18
N THR A 7 0.49 -16.34 -55.79
CA THR A 7 -0.46 -15.44 -56.48
C THR A 7 -1.07 -14.49 -55.46
N ASP A 8 -0.90 -13.20 -55.76
CA ASP A 8 -1.48 -12.05 -55.07
C ASP A 8 -3.02 -12.09 -55.04
N LEU A 9 -3.60 -11.74 -53.88
CA LEU A 9 -4.95 -11.21 -53.81
C LEU A 9 -4.99 -10.08 -52.76
N HIS A 10 -4.89 -8.85 -53.23
CA HIS A 10 -5.25 -7.64 -52.53
C HIS A 10 -6.75 -7.61 -52.22
N THR A 11 -7.14 -7.58 -50.99
CA THR A 11 -8.46 -7.13 -50.53
C THR A 11 -8.28 -6.03 -49.49
N PRO A 12 -9.01 -4.91 -49.56
CA PRO A 12 -8.85 -3.78 -48.62
C PRO A 12 -9.44 -4.13 -47.24
N PRO A 13 -8.93 -3.51 -46.15
CA PRO A 13 -9.39 -3.79 -44.81
C PRO A 13 -10.82 -3.31 -44.58
N ARG A 14 -11.67 -4.21 -44.12
CA ARG A 14 -13.02 -3.90 -43.66
C ARG A 14 -12.94 -3.06 -42.37
N ARG A 15 -13.54 -1.89 -42.38
CA ARG A 15 -13.81 -1.07 -41.19
C ARG A 15 -14.60 -1.89 -40.17
N ARG A 16 -14.00 -2.18 -39.01
CA ARG A 16 -14.71 -2.75 -37.87
C ARG A 16 -15.41 -1.62 -37.10
N LYS A 17 -16.67 -1.85 -36.75
CA LYS A 17 -17.48 -0.95 -35.93
C LYS A 17 -16.95 -0.94 -34.49
N PRO A 18 -17.08 0.16 -33.73
CA PRO A 18 -16.70 0.21 -32.32
C PRO A 18 -17.57 -0.72 -31.47
N ILE A 19 -16.96 -1.45 -30.56
CA ILE A 19 -17.63 -2.31 -29.58
C ILE A 19 -17.96 -1.47 -28.35
N THR A 20 -19.25 -1.22 -28.13
CA THR A 20 -19.78 -0.56 -26.93
C THR A 20 -20.11 -1.61 -25.88
N PHE A 21 -19.50 -1.52 -24.70
CA PHE A 21 -19.91 -2.25 -23.50
C PHE A 21 -20.18 -1.23 -22.38
N TRP A 22 -21.45 -1.01 -22.09
CA TRP A 22 -21.89 -0.41 -20.83
C TRP A 22 -23.09 -1.16 -20.28
N ALA A 23 -23.06 -1.37 -18.95
CA ALA A 23 -24.14 -2.03 -18.22
C ALA A 23 -25.39 -1.14 -18.17
N THR A 24 -26.51 -1.70 -18.56
CA THR A 24 -27.84 -1.09 -18.48
C THR A 24 -28.42 -1.20 -17.07
N SER A 25 -28.78 -0.06 -16.47
CA SER A 25 -29.80 -0.05 -15.42
C SER A 25 -31.06 0.61 -15.96
N ASN A 26 -32.11 -0.17 -16.11
CA ASN A 26 -33.46 0.29 -16.42
C ASN A 26 -34.12 0.92 -15.20
N THR A 27 -34.60 2.16 -15.33
CA THR A 27 -35.81 2.61 -14.61
C THR A 27 -36.62 3.54 -15.49
N ASN A 28 -37.80 3.04 -15.86
CA ASN A 28 -38.88 3.81 -16.47
C ASN A 28 -39.38 4.90 -15.52
N LYS A 29 -39.57 6.12 -16.00
CA LYS A 29 -40.70 6.98 -15.59
C LYS A 29 -41.12 7.95 -16.69
N GLN A 30 -42.44 8.06 -16.78
CA GLN A 30 -43.28 8.69 -17.79
C GLN A 30 -43.10 10.19 -17.94
N ILE A 31 -43.36 10.61 -19.19
CA ILE A 31 -43.50 11.97 -19.70
C ILE A 31 -44.90 12.50 -19.34
N VAL A 32 -44.99 13.72 -18.82
CA VAL A 32 -46.15 14.59 -18.97
C VAL A 32 -45.66 15.98 -19.36
N GLY A 33 -46.27 16.52 -20.43
CA GLY A 33 -45.82 17.69 -21.11
C GLY A 33 -46.40 19.03 -20.60
N SER A 34 -45.90 20.06 -21.11
CA SER A 34 -46.55 21.22 -21.78
C SER A 34 -45.90 22.56 -21.46
N ASN A 35 -45.38 23.08 -22.53
CA ASN A 35 -45.53 24.46 -23.12
C ASN A 35 -44.83 25.69 -22.51
N PRO A 36 -44.55 26.66 -23.37
CA PRO A 36 -43.38 27.55 -23.31
C PRO A 36 -43.74 28.97 -22.89
N PHE A 37 -42.77 29.69 -22.34
CA PHE A 37 -42.81 31.16 -22.29
C PHE A 37 -41.47 31.76 -22.70
N LEU A 38 -41.53 32.53 -23.78
CA LEU A 38 -40.51 33.51 -24.20
C LEU A 38 -40.33 34.58 -23.13
N LEU A 39 -39.11 34.99 -22.80
CA LEU A 39 -38.78 36.38 -22.48
C LEU A 39 -37.28 36.67 -22.62
N LEU A 40 -37.03 37.53 -23.58
CA LEU A 40 -36.04 38.60 -23.74
C LEU A 40 -34.69 38.60 -23.03
N LEU A 41 -33.71 38.83 -23.90
CA LEU A 41 -32.33 39.27 -23.68
C LEU A 41 -32.17 40.36 -22.63
N SER A 42 -31.14 40.19 -21.80
CA SER A 42 -30.27 41.30 -21.41
C SER A 42 -28.83 40.77 -21.35
N LEU A 43 -28.02 41.21 -22.31
CA LEU A 43 -26.56 41.04 -22.35
C LEU A 43 -25.96 41.84 -21.19
N LEU A 44 -25.44 41.13 -20.20
CA LEU A 44 -24.44 41.64 -19.26
C LEU A 44 -23.14 40.93 -19.57
N PHE A 45 -22.24 41.62 -20.28
CA PHE A 45 -20.83 41.23 -20.36
C PHE A 45 -20.22 41.38 -18.97
N LEU A 46 -20.21 40.31 -18.21
CA LEU A 46 -19.28 40.17 -17.11
C LEU A 46 -17.98 39.60 -17.68
N SER A 47 -16.97 40.46 -17.76
CA SER A 47 -15.60 40.09 -18.04
C SER A 47 -15.14 39.21 -16.90
N CYS A 48 -15.22 37.88 -17.08
CA CYS A 48 -14.61 36.91 -16.21
C CYS A 48 -13.10 36.94 -16.51
N SER A 49 -12.34 37.56 -15.63
CA SER A 49 -10.89 37.40 -15.61
C SER A 49 -10.60 35.92 -15.36
N PRO A 50 -9.69 35.28 -16.12
CA PRO A 50 -9.35 33.90 -15.85
C PRO A 50 -8.65 33.81 -14.48
N VAL A 51 -9.31 33.23 -13.52
CA VAL A 51 -8.66 32.73 -12.32
C VAL A 51 -7.66 31.68 -12.82
N LYS A 52 -6.38 31.98 -12.71
CA LYS A 52 -5.28 31.01 -12.90
C LYS A 52 -5.33 30.01 -11.75
N GLY A 53 -6.20 29.03 -11.85
CA GLY A 53 -6.06 27.76 -11.12
C GLY A 53 -5.04 26.92 -11.90
N ASP A 54 -4.07 26.37 -11.23
CA ASP A 54 -3.14 25.37 -11.76
C ASP A 54 -3.97 24.14 -12.20
N CYS A 55 -4.29 24.05 -13.49
CA CYS A 55 -5.07 22.95 -14.08
C CYS A 55 -4.19 21.70 -14.32
N THR A 56 -3.22 21.45 -13.46
CA THR A 56 -2.38 20.23 -13.57
C THR A 56 -3.18 19.03 -13.07
N PRO A 57 -3.45 18.01 -13.92
CA PRO A 57 -4.18 16.82 -13.51
C PRO A 57 -3.52 16.09 -12.34
N VAL A 58 -4.33 15.56 -11.44
CA VAL A 58 -3.86 14.76 -10.31
C VAL A 58 -3.92 13.28 -10.67
N ILE A 59 -2.78 12.71 -10.98
CA ILE A 59 -2.65 11.33 -11.46
C ILE A 59 -1.72 10.54 -10.55
N VAL A 60 -2.18 9.41 -10.03
CA VAL A 60 -1.39 8.41 -9.30
C VAL A 60 -1.64 7.05 -9.98
N PRO A 61 -0.62 6.31 -10.39
CA PRO A 61 0.80 6.68 -10.50
C PRO A 61 1.05 7.78 -11.53
N LYS A 62 2.12 8.54 -11.30
CA LYS A 62 2.57 9.56 -12.26
C LYS A 62 2.90 8.93 -13.61
N PRO A 63 2.41 9.46 -14.74
CA PRO A 63 2.78 8.97 -16.06
C PRO A 63 4.28 9.10 -16.34
N GLN A 64 4.85 8.17 -17.10
CA GLN A 64 6.25 8.22 -17.52
C GLN A 64 6.58 9.50 -18.30
N GLN A 65 5.66 9.96 -19.15
CA GLN A 65 5.81 11.19 -19.92
C GLN A 65 4.47 11.92 -20.04
N ILE A 66 4.47 13.21 -19.77
CA ILE A 66 3.32 14.09 -19.96
C ILE A 66 3.77 15.40 -20.60
N ASN A 67 3.09 15.80 -21.68
CA ASN A 67 3.35 17.03 -22.41
C ASN A 67 2.05 17.82 -22.55
N PHE A 68 2.02 19.02 -21.98
CA PHE A 68 0.86 19.91 -22.12
C PHE A 68 0.88 20.65 -23.44
N SER A 69 -0.28 20.72 -24.10
CA SER A 69 -0.45 21.46 -25.32
C SER A 69 -0.92 22.89 -25.05
N ARG A 70 -0.47 23.84 -25.85
CA ARG A 70 -0.97 25.23 -25.81
C ARG A 70 -2.28 25.43 -26.61
N LYS A 71 -2.87 24.36 -27.17
CA LYS A 71 -4.03 24.44 -28.13
C LYS A 71 -5.40 24.57 -27.46
N GLY A 72 -5.47 24.89 -26.16
CA GLY A 72 -6.73 25.01 -25.42
C GLY A 72 -7.11 23.72 -24.67
N ASN A 73 -8.31 23.70 -24.11
CA ASN A 73 -8.83 22.59 -23.33
C ASN A 73 -9.89 21.80 -24.13
N HIS A 74 -10.05 20.53 -23.82
CA HIS A 74 -11.16 19.70 -24.25
C HIS A 74 -12.36 19.97 -23.34
N LEU A 75 -13.53 20.29 -23.91
CA LEU A 75 -14.75 20.50 -23.12
C LEU A 75 -15.33 19.15 -22.67
N LEU A 76 -15.82 19.12 -21.43
CA LEU A 76 -16.53 17.98 -20.88
C LEU A 76 -18.04 18.20 -21.00
N PHE A 77 -18.79 17.14 -21.27
CA PHE A 77 -20.24 17.16 -21.28
C PHE A 77 -20.75 16.54 -19.93
N ASN A 78 -21.44 17.33 -19.11
CA ASN A 78 -21.89 16.94 -17.77
C ASN A 78 -20.77 16.34 -16.89
N GLY A 79 -19.57 16.93 -16.94
CA GLY A 79 -18.43 16.46 -16.17
C GLY A 79 -17.80 15.14 -16.66
N LYS A 80 -18.11 14.72 -17.89
CA LYS A 80 -17.58 13.50 -18.52
C LYS A 80 -17.01 13.81 -19.90
N ALA A 81 -16.03 13.01 -20.32
CA ALA A 81 -15.59 13.02 -21.71
C ALA A 81 -16.74 12.51 -22.59
N ASP A 82 -16.98 13.21 -23.72
CA ASP A 82 -17.98 12.80 -24.68
C ASP A 82 -17.53 11.52 -25.37
N GLU A 83 -18.37 10.48 -25.31
CA GLU A 83 -18.08 9.17 -25.93
C GLU A 83 -17.95 9.27 -27.46
N ASP A 84 -18.65 10.20 -28.11
CA ASP A 84 -18.56 10.40 -29.54
C ASP A 84 -17.20 11.00 -29.96
N CYS A 85 -16.49 11.64 -29.03
CA CYS A 85 -15.16 12.19 -29.21
C CYS A 85 -14.02 11.31 -28.67
N LEU A 86 -14.34 10.14 -28.07
CA LEU A 86 -13.37 9.23 -27.50
C LEU A 86 -13.09 8.04 -28.45
N TYR A 87 -11.86 7.95 -28.92
CA TYR A 87 -11.39 6.89 -29.81
C TYR A 87 -10.34 6.04 -29.11
N ALA A 88 -10.45 4.71 -29.27
CA ALA A 88 -9.44 3.76 -28.82
C ALA A 88 -9.03 2.84 -29.97
N VAL A 89 -7.73 2.72 -30.21
CA VAL A 89 -7.19 1.93 -31.32
C VAL A 89 -6.00 1.09 -30.87
N LEU A 90 -5.88 -0.11 -31.40
CA LEU A 90 -4.70 -0.95 -31.20
C LEU A 90 -3.63 -0.60 -32.24
N VAL A 91 -2.39 -0.47 -31.80
CA VAL A 91 -1.20 -0.17 -32.61
C VAL A 91 -0.12 -1.23 -32.37
N ASP A 92 0.81 -1.37 -33.30
CA ASP A 92 1.87 -2.39 -33.19
C ASP A 92 2.87 -2.10 -32.07
N SER A 93 3.11 -0.81 -31.77
CA SER A 93 4.06 -0.41 -30.72
C SER A 93 3.76 0.99 -30.16
N ILE A 94 4.16 1.20 -28.92
CA ILE A 94 4.22 2.53 -28.29
C ILE A 94 5.70 2.95 -28.18
N PRO A 95 6.10 4.10 -28.74
CA PRO A 95 7.47 4.57 -28.65
C PRO A 95 7.99 4.63 -27.21
N LYS A 96 9.24 4.18 -27.00
CA LYS A 96 9.95 4.14 -25.70
C LYS A 96 9.45 3.08 -24.71
N ALA A 97 8.32 2.44 -24.92
CA ALA A 97 7.82 1.34 -24.08
C ALA A 97 8.55 0.02 -24.43
N ILE A 98 9.79 -0.10 -23.98
CA ILE A 98 10.63 -1.31 -24.21
C ILE A 98 10.28 -2.41 -23.20
N ILE A 99 9.87 -2.01 -21.99
CA ILE A 99 9.52 -2.91 -20.89
C ILE A 99 8.01 -2.96 -20.76
N ASN A 100 7.44 -4.17 -20.68
CA ASN A 100 6.00 -4.40 -20.56
C ASN A 100 5.16 -3.66 -21.63
N PRO A 101 5.49 -3.81 -22.92
CA PRO A 101 4.83 -3.10 -24.01
C PRO A 101 3.33 -3.43 -24.11
N ASP A 102 2.90 -4.59 -23.63
CA ASP A 102 1.50 -5.03 -23.61
C ASP A 102 0.60 -4.20 -22.69
N GLU A 103 1.18 -3.44 -21.76
CA GLU A 103 0.45 -2.51 -20.89
C GLU A 103 0.67 -1.04 -21.28
N ALA A 104 1.44 -0.78 -22.32
CA ALA A 104 1.78 0.56 -22.76
C ALA A 104 0.65 1.25 -23.54
N TYR A 105 0.56 2.57 -23.40
CA TYR A 105 -0.42 3.38 -24.10
C TYR A 105 0.08 4.79 -24.41
N ARG A 106 -0.57 5.43 -25.39
CA ARG A 106 -0.54 6.87 -25.60
C ARG A 106 -1.96 7.43 -25.45
N LEU A 107 -2.12 8.45 -24.64
CA LEU A 107 -3.35 9.20 -24.47
C LEU A 107 -3.13 10.61 -24.99
N ARG A 108 -3.89 11.01 -26.04
CA ARG A 108 -3.85 12.37 -26.58
C ARG A 108 -5.20 13.03 -26.39
N ILE A 109 -5.21 14.17 -25.71
CA ILE A 109 -6.37 15.02 -25.51
C ILE A 109 -6.17 16.29 -26.33
N THR A 110 -7.10 16.57 -27.22
CA THR A 110 -7.18 17.81 -28.04
C THR A 110 -8.49 18.50 -27.74
N PRO A 111 -8.69 19.78 -28.18
CA PRO A 111 -10.00 20.42 -28.02
C PRO A 111 -11.17 19.64 -28.62
N ASP A 112 -10.94 18.87 -29.68
CA ASP A 112 -11.98 18.22 -30.46
C ASP A 112 -12.11 16.72 -30.25
N SER A 113 -11.08 16.05 -29.64
CA SER A 113 -11.06 14.60 -29.53
C SER A 113 -10.14 14.11 -28.43
N ILE A 114 -10.44 12.89 -27.95
CA ILE A 114 -9.59 12.10 -27.06
C ILE A 114 -9.22 10.82 -27.81
N LEU A 115 -7.94 10.57 -28.00
CA LEU A 115 -7.42 9.38 -28.67
C LEU A 115 -6.57 8.56 -27.72
N ILE A 116 -6.93 7.29 -27.57
CA ILE A 116 -6.13 6.25 -26.89
C ILE A 116 -5.54 5.33 -27.94
N GLU A 117 -4.20 5.20 -27.94
CA GLU A 117 -3.45 4.22 -28.71
C GLU A 117 -2.77 3.28 -27.75
N ALA A 118 -2.90 1.97 -27.92
CA ALA A 118 -2.26 0.98 -27.07
C ALA A 118 -1.90 -0.29 -27.87
N THR A 119 -1.00 -1.11 -27.35
CA THR A 119 -0.61 -2.35 -28.03
C THR A 119 -1.58 -3.49 -27.75
N THR A 120 -2.32 -3.41 -26.63
CA THR A 120 -3.33 -4.41 -26.24
C THR A 120 -4.52 -3.74 -25.52
N GLU A 121 -5.58 -4.50 -25.28
CA GLU A 121 -6.72 -4.07 -24.47
C GLU A 121 -6.32 -3.68 -23.03
N LYS A 122 -5.24 -4.27 -22.48
CA LYS A 122 -4.71 -3.89 -21.16
C LYS A 122 -4.22 -2.44 -21.17
N GLY A 123 -3.47 -2.04 -22.17
CA GLY A 123 -3.03 -0.67 -22.33
C GLY A 123 -4.19 0.31 -22.48
N ILE A 124 -5.25 -0.07 -23.23
CA ILE A 124 -6.49 0.73 -23.32
C ILE A 124 -7.14 0.89 -21.94
N TYR A 125 -7.20 -0.21 -21.15
CA TYR A 125 -7.75 -0.16 -19.81
C TYR A 125 -7.00 0.84 -18.91
N TRP A 126 -5.65 0.79 -18.90
CA TRP A 126 -4.84 1.72 -18.10
C TRP A 126 -4.93 3.16 -18.58
N ALA A 127 -5.02 3.39 -19.87
CA ALA A 127 -5.26 4.71 -20.43
C ALA A 127 -6.60 5.29 -19.95
N ARG A 128 -7.65 4.47 -19.90
CA ARG A 128 -8.96 4.85 -19.35
C ARG A 128 -8.90 5.19 -17.87
N GLN A 129 -8.12 4.47 -17.06
CA GLN A 129 -7.92 4.82 -15.64
C GLN A 129 -7.22 6.18 -15.48
N THR A 130 -6.23 6.46 -16.34
CA THR A 130 -5.56 7.76 -16.37
C THR A 130 -6.50 8.88 -16.80
N LEU A 131 -7.29 8.67 -17.86
CA LEU A 131 -8.30 9.63 -18.32
C LEU A 131 -9.34 9.91 -17.23
N ALA A 132 -9.81 8.87 -16.52
CA ALA A 132 -10.75 9.05 -15.42
C ALA A 132 -10.19 9.94 -14.32
N GLN A 133 -8.92 9.76 -13.91
CA GLN A 133 -8.27 10.61 -12.92
C GLN A 133 -8.10 12.07 -13.43
N ILE A 134 -7.78 12.26 -14.70
CA ILE A 134 -7.70 13.60 -15.32
C ILE A 134 -9.06 14.30 -15.24
N VAL A 135 -10.14 13.62 -15.62
CA VAL A 135 -11.50 14.16 -15.59
C VAL A 135 -11.95 14.45 -14.16
N GLU A 136 -11.75 13.53 -13.24
CA GLU A 136 -12.12 13.70 -11.82
C GLU A 136 -11.37 14.84 -11.13
N SER A 137 -10.12 15.11 -11.54
CA SER A 137 -9.32 16.21 -10.99
C SER A 137 -9.52 17.54 -11.71
N SER A 138 -10.43 17.61 -12.68
CA SER A 138 -10.80 18.82 -13.40
C SER A 138 -11.85 19.64 -12.63
N ASP A 139 -12.18 20.82 -13.17
CA ASP A 139 -13.28 21.68 -12.71
C ASP A 139 -14.67 21.18 -13.11
N GLY A 140 -14.75 20.02 -13.77
CA GLY A 140 -15.98 19.44 -14.31
C GLY A 140 -16.43 20.03 -15.65
N ASN A 141 -15.77 21.08 -16.17
CA ASN A 141 -16.13 21.74 -17.42
C ASN A 141 -15.14 21.41 -18.55
N SER A 142 -13.86 21.28 -18.23
CA SER A 142 -12.84 21.02 -19.22
C SER A 142 -11.62 20.31 -18.66
N VAL A 143 -10.88 19.62 -19.53
CA VAL A 143 -9.57 19.04 -19.23
C VAL A 143 -8.51 19.66 -20.14
N PRO A 144 -7.26 19.78 -19.67
CA PRO A 144 -6.19 20.36 -20.48
C PRO A 144 -5.90 19.50 -21.70
N ALA A 145 -5.62 20.14 -22.84
CA ALA A 145 -5.08 19.43 -23.99
C ALA A 145 -3.64 18.99 -23.67
N LEU A 146 -3.39 17.68 -23.82
CA LEU A 146 -2.11 17.07 -23.45
C LEU A 146 -1.84 15.80 -24.25
N GLU A 147 -0.60 15.32 -24.18
CA GLU A 147 -0.21 14.00 -24.63
C GLU A 147 0.55 13.28 -23.52
N ILE A 148 0.08 12.08 -23.18
CA ILE A 148 0.74 11.15 -22.25
C ILE A 148 1.24 9.97 -23.07
N THR A 149 2.50 9.57 -22.83
CA THR A 149 3.05 8.28 -23.27
C THR A 149 3.49 7.54 -22.02
N ASP A 150 2.93 6.36 -21.78
CA ASP A 150 3.01 5.70 -20.47
C ASP A 150 3.13 4.19 -20.58
N TRP A 151 3.85 3.61 -19.63
CA TRP A 151 4.06 2.16 -19.48
C TRP A 151 4.55 1.83 -18.07
N PRO A 152 4.26 0.63 -17.51
CA PRO A 152 4.74 0.25 -16.19
C PRO A 152 6.23 -0.15 -16.22
N ALA A 153 6.97 0.27 -15.20
CA ALA A 153 8.33 -0.18 -15.00
C ALA A 153 8.43 -1.66 -14.61
N PHE A 154 7.41 -2.18 -13.89
CA PHE A 154 7.35 -3.58 -13.46
C PHE A 154 6.07 -4.26 -13.93
N ARG A 155 6.20 -5.53 -14.36
CA ARG A 155 5.09 -6.34 -14.89
C ARG A 155 4.09 -6.77 -13.81
N ILE A 156 4.58 -7.09 -12.59
CA ILE A 156 3.77 -7.48 -11.43
C ILE A 156 3.72 -6.32 -10.46
N ARG A 157 2.50 -5.89 -10.13
CA ARG A 157 2.20 -4.80 -9.21
C ARG A 157 0.98 -5.22 -8.40
N GLY A 158 1.21 -5.89 -7.27
CA GLY A 158 0.14 -6.61 -6.58
C GLY A 158 -0.05 -6.23 -5.13
N PHE A 159 -1.18 -6.68 -4.61
CA PHE A 159 -1.44 -6.77 -3.19
C PHE A 159 -1.84 -8.20 -2.81
N MET A 160 -1.59 -8.56 -1.56
CA MET A 160 -1.95 -9.86 -1.00
C MET A 160 -2.78 -9.67 0.26
N HIS A 161 -3.80 -10.50 0.43
CA HIS A 161 -4.53 -10.63 1.68
C HIS A 161 -4.40 -12.03 2.26
N ASP A 162 -3.99 -12.09 3.52
CA ASP A 162 -4.01 -13.28 4.36
C ASP A 162 -5.44 -13.48 4.92
N VAL A 163 -6.26 -14.14 4.14
CA VAL A 163 -7.63 -14.49 4.56
C VAL A 163 -7.67 -15.76 5.39
N GLY A 164 -6.61 -16.56 5.35
CA GLY A 164 -6.46 -17.76 6.16
C GLY A 164 -6.51 -17.45 7.65
N ARG A 165 -5.77 -16.40 8.10
CA ARG A 165 -5.79 -15.92 9.49
C ARG A 165 -6.99 -15.02 9.81
N SER A 166 -7.39 -14.11 8.92
CA SER A 166 -8.54 -13.23 9.14
C SER A 166 -9.39 -13.14 7.87
N TYR A 167 -10.60 -13.69 7.93
CA TYR A 167 -11.54 -13.65 6.81
C TYR A 167 -11.85 -12.21 6.40
N ILE A 168 -11.87 -11.96 5.11
CA ILE A 168 -12.28 -10.68 4.49
C ILE A 168 -13.50 -10.96 3.62
N SER A 169 -14.53 -10.12 3.71
CA SER A 169 -15.75 -10.31 2.94
C SER A 169 -15.52 -10.19 1.43
N VAL A 170 -16.36 -10.85 0.64
CA VAL A 170 -16.34 -10.77 -0.83
C VAL A 170 -16.50 -9.33 -1.30
N ASP A 171 -17.39 -8.57 -0.66
CA ASP A 171 -17.65 -7.17 -1.02
C ASP A 171 -16.42 -6.30 -0.75
N GLU A 172 -15.71 -6.52 0.35
CA GLU A 172 -14.47 -5.80 0.68
C GLU A 172 -13.36 -6.14 -0.33
N ILE A 173 -13.15 -7.42 -0.66
CA ILE A 173 -12.19 -7.84 -1.68
C ILE A 173 -12.51 -7.17 -3.03
N LYS A 174 -13.78 -7.18 -3.46
CA LYS A 174 -14.21 -6.51 -4.71
C LYS A 174 -13.98 -5.00 -4.65
N LYS A 175 -14.20 -4.37 -3.51
CA LYS A 175 -13.90 -2.96 -3.30
C LYS A 175 -12.40 -2.67 -3.46
N HIS A 176 -11.53 -3.49 -2.88
CA HIS A 176 -10.08 -3.38 -3.05
C HIS A 176 -9.66 -3.56 -4.51
N ILE A 177 -10.15 -4.58 -5.20
CA ILE A 177 -9.89 -4.80 -6.63
C ILE A 177 -10.27 -3.56 -7.44
N ARG A 178 -11.50 -3.05 -7.25
CA ARG A 178 -12.00 -1.87 -7.98
C ARG A 178 -11.19 -0.61 -7.69
N LEU A 179 -10.92 -0.32 -6.42
CA LEU A 179 -10.18 0.88 -6.04
C LEU A 179 -8.72 0.80 -6.50
N LEU A 180 -8.04 -0.31 -6.28
CA LEU A 180 -6.62 -0.43 -6.59
C LEU A 180 -6.34 -0.54 -8.11
N SER A 181 -7.26 -1.11 -8.90
CA SER A 181 -7.13 -1.13 -10.35
C SER A 181 -7.12 0.28 -10.95
N LYS A 182 -7.82 1.25 -10.35
CA LYS A 182 -7.75 2.66 -10.71
C LYS A 182 -6.33 3.22 -10.63
N PHE A 183 -5.54 2.71 -9.67
CA PHE A 183 -4.14 3.08 -9.46
C PHE A 183 -3.17 2.10 -10.13
N LYS A 184 -3.63 1.35 -11.14
CA LYS A 184 -2.83 0.47 -12.01
C LYS A 184 -2.16 -0.70 -11.28
N ILE A 185 -2.70 -1.12 -10.14
CA ILE A 185 -2.40 -2.41 -9.52
C ILE A 185 -3.05 -3.49 -10.36
N ASN A 186 -2.30 -4.55 -10.69
CA ASN A 186 -2.71 -5.56 -11.67
C ASN A 186 -2.66 -7.00 -11.17
N VAL A 187 -2.39 -7.23 -9.88
CA VAL A 187 -2.34 -8.56 -9.29
C VAL A 187 -3.04 -8.56 -7.93
N PHE A 188 -3.92 -9.53 -7.72
CA PHE A 188 -4.43 -9.92 -6.42
C PHE A 188 -3.90 -11.30 -6.06
N HIS A 189 -3.06 -11.39 -5.03
CA HIS A 189 -2.57 -12.61 -4.44
C HIS A 189 -3.46 -12.99 -3.26
N TRP A 190 -4.15 -14.11 -3.35
CA TRP A 190 -5.17 -14.54 -2.40
C TRP A 190 -4.65 -15.71 -1.57
N HIS A 191 -4.15 -15.42 -0.37
CA HIS A 191 -3.63 -16.42 0.57
C HIS A 191 -4.78 -17.06 1.34
N LEU A 192 -5.25 -18.22 0.82
CA LEU A 192 -6.54 -18.84 1.18
C LEU A 192 -6.46 -19.79 2.37
N THR A 193 -5.28 -20.29 2.73
CA THR A 193 -5.14 -21.36 3.73
C THR A 193 -4.05 -21.07 4.72
N GLU A 194 -4.33 -21.35 6.00
CA GLU A 194 -3.44 -21.13 7.12
C GLU A 194 -3.72 -22.10 8.29
N ASN A 195 -2.91 -22.00 9.33
CA ASN A 195 -3.13 -22.74 10.56
C ASN A 195 -4.52 -22.45 11.17
N GLN A 196 -5.02 -21.22 11.06
CA GLN A 196 -6.27 -20.78 11.66
C GLN A 196 -7.51 -21.16 10.86
N GLY A 197 -7.40 -21.41 9.57
CA GLY A 197 -8.53 -21.81 8.77
C GLY A 197 -8.21 -22.15 7.31
N TRP A 198 -9.00 -23.04 6.74
CA TRP A 198 -9.06 -23.34 5.32
C TRP A 198 -10.23 -22.56 4.71
N ARG A 199 -9.96 -21.48 3.96
CA ARG A 199 -10.99 -20.51 3.55
C ARG A 199 -11.58 -20.77 2.17
N LEU A 200 -11.42 -21.93 1.59
CA LEU A 200 -11.97 -22.28 0.28
C LEU A 200 -12.88 -23.51 0.40
N GLU A 201 -14.08 -23.44 -0.19
CA GLU A 201 -15.00 -24.59 -0.27
C GLU A 201 -14.34 -25.73 -1.04
N SER A 202 -14.49 -26.95 -0.53
CA SER A 202 -14.14 -28.18 -1.23
C SER A 202 -15.31 -29.14 -1.26
N ASN A 203 -15.74 -29.52 -2.46
CA ASN A 203 -16.76 -30.56 -2.65
C ASN A 203 -16.18 -31.96 -2.49
N VAL A 204 -14.88 -32.12 -2.73
CA VAL A 204 -14.19 -33.41 -2.63
C VAL A 204 -13.87 -33.77 -1.18
N PHE A 205 -13.53 -32.76 -0.36
CA PHE A 205 -13.24 -32.91 1.06
C PHE A 205 -14.01 -31.88 1.91
N PRO A 206 -15.34 -32.00 2.01
CA PRO A 206 -16.20 -31.01 2.67
C PRO A 206 -15.88 -30.81 4.17
N GLN A 207 -15.21 -31.77 4.82
CA GLN A 207 -14.76 -31.63 6.21
C GLN A 207 -13.74 -30.50 6.40
N LEU A 208 -13.06 -30.03 5.35
CA LEU A 208 -12.19 -28.83 5.42
C LEU A 208 -12.97 -27.58 5.81
N ASN A 209 -14.26 -27.54 5.52
CA ASN A 209 -15.14 -26.39 5.81
C ASN A 209 -16.01 -26.62 7.06
N ASP A 210 -15.81 -27.70 7.81
CA ASP A 210 -16.49 -27.90 9.10
C ASP A 210 -15.99 -26.85 10.11
N PRO A 211 -16.90 -26.08 10.76
CA PRO A 211 -16.56 -25.04 11.73
C PRO A 211 -15.61 -25.48 12.85
N VAL A 212 -15.61 -26.76 13.23
CA VAL A 212 -14.78 -27.31 14.30
C VAL A 212 -13.29 -27.25 13.97
N HIS A 213 -12.89 -27.15 12.70
CA HIS A 213 -11.51 -27.11 12.26
C HIS A 213 -10.94 -25.68 12.13
N TYR A 214 -11.73 -24.65 12.41
CA TYR A 214 -11.30 -23.25 12.41
C TYR A 214 -10.90 -22.81 13.83
N GLU A 215 -9.78 -22.08 13.93
CA GLU A 215 -9.37 -21.42 15.18
C GLU A 215 -9.86 -19.98 15.25
N ARG A 216 -10.04 -19.34 14.09
CA ARG A 216 -10.55 -17.95 13.96
C ARG A 216 -11.65 -17.88 12.91
N HIS A 217 -12.57 -16.94 13.06
CA HIS A 217 -13.65 -16.70 12.09
C HIS A 217 -14.34 -18.01 11.67
N HIS A 218 -14.89 -18.71 12.65
CA HIS A 218 -15.53 -20.02 12.48
C HIS A 218 -16.61 -19.99 11.39
N ALA A 219 -16.64 -21.00 10.54
CA ALA A 219 -17.56 -21.15 9.41
C ALA A 219 -17.50 -20.04 8.35
N GLN A 220 -16.48 -19.18 8.36
CA GLN A 220 -16.28 -18.19 7.29
C GLN A 220 -15.27 -18.73 6.26
N TYR A 221 -15.75 -19.00 5.06
CA TYR A 221 -14.98 -19.43 3.91
C TYR A 221 -15.65 -18.95 2.62
N TYR A 222 -14.95 -19.00 1.52
CA TYR A 222 -15.48 -18.64 0.20
C TYR A 222 -16.03 -19.88 -0.48
N THR A 223 -17.27 -19.82 -0.92
CA THR A 223 -17.86 -20.86 -1.76
C THR A 223 -17.22 -20.88 -3.14
N VAL A 224 -17.35 -21.99 -3.88
CA VAL A 224 -16.90 -22.08 -5.28
C VAL A 224 -17.52 -20.96 -6.12
N ALA A 225 -18.79 -20.65 -5.91
CA ALA A 225 -19.48 -19.57 -6.60
C ALA A 225 -18.87 -18.18 -6.29
N GLN A 226 -18.53 -17.90 -5.04
CA GLN A 226 -17.85 -16.66 -4.63
C GLN A 226 -16.42 -16.58 -5.17
N ALA A 227 -15.70 -17.71 -5.24
CA ALA A 227 -14.39 -17.76 -5.86
C ALA A 227 -14.44 -17.42 -7.36
N HIS A 228 -15.43 -17.95 -8.09
CA HIS A 228 -15.69 -17.59 -9.48
C HIS A 228 -16.06 -16.10 -9.63
N GLU A 229 -16.90 -15.57 -8.74
CA GLU A 229 -17.28 -14.16 -8.74
C GLU A 229 -16.05 -13.25 -8.58
N ILE A 230 -15.15 -13.54 -7.64
CA ILE A 230 -13.93 -12.78 -7.44
C ILE A 230 -12.98 -12.92 -8.63
N ALA A 231 -12.81 -14.13 -9.19
CA ALA A 231 -11.97 -14.34 -10.36
C ALA A 231 -12.45 -13.55 -11.58
N GLU A 232 -13.76 -13.55 -11.84
CA GLU A 232 -14.36 -12.76 -12.91
C GLU A 232 -14.24 -11.26 -12.65
N TYR A 233 -14.42 -10.83 -11.40
CA TYR A 233 -14.26 -9.43 -11.03
C TYR A 233 -12.81 -8.95 -11.20
N CYS A 234 -11.81 -9.76 -10.87
CA CYS A 234 -10.42 -9.50 -11.19
C CYS A 234 -10.21 -9.31 -12.70
N ARG A 235 -10.75 -10.22 -13.52
CA ARG A 235 -10.64 -10.15 -14.98
C ARG A 235 -11.25 -8.87 -15.55
N GLN A 236 -12.41 -8.45 -15.05
CA GLN A 236 -13.10 -7.19 -15.46
C GLN A 236 -12.27 -5.94 -15.11
N HIS A 237 -11.45 -6.02 -14.07
CA HIS A 237 -10.59 -4.92 -13.61
C HIS A 237 -9.12 -5.04 -14.07
N ASN A 238 -8.88 -5.87 -15.12
CA ASN A 238 -7.53 -6.12 -15.66
C ASN A 238 -6.51 -6.57 -14.57
N MET A 239 -6.98 -7.34 -13.61
CA MET A 239 -6.20 -7.84 -12.49
C MET A 239 -6.02 -9.35 -12.59
N LEU A 240 -4.77 -9.80 -12.48
CA LEU A 240 -4.42 -11.22 -12.41
C LEU A 240 -4.71 -11.73 -11.00
N LEU A 241 -5.50 -12.79 -10.89
CA LEU A 241 -5.69 -13.53 -9.65
C LEU A 241 -4.60 -14.60 -9.51
N ILE A 242 -3.94 -14.62 -8.35
CA ILE A 242 -3.00 -15.67 -7.92
C ILE A 242 -3.55 -16.32 -6.65
N PRO A 243 -4.31 -17.41 -6.75
CA PRO A 243 -4.72 -18.17 -5.56
C PRO A 243 -3.53 -18.88 -4.93
N GLU A 244 -3.47 -18.87 -3.60
CA GLU A 244 -2.46 -19.61 -2.84
C GLU A 244 -3.09 -20.66 -1.94
N ILE A 245 -2.53 -21.86 -2.02
CA ILE A 245 -2.73 -22.96 -1.08
C ILE A 245 -1.37 -23.26 -0.48
N ASP A 246 -1.16 -22.80 0.73
CA ASP A 246 0.12 -22.95 1.39
C ASP A 246 0.38 -24.40 1.80
N MET A 247 1.55 -24.91 1.41
CA MET A 247 1.95 -26.29 1.60
C MET A 247 3.48 -26.46 1.63
N PRO A 248 4.02 -27.34 2.45
CA PRO A 248 3.37 -28.13 3.48
C PRO A 248 3.33 -27.41 4.84
N GLY A 249 3.89 -26.19 4.93
CA GLY A 249 3.82 -25.30 6.09
C GLY A 249 2.41 -24.75 6.28
N HIS A 250 2.19 -24.02 7.38
CA HIS A 250 0.94 -23.30 7.66
C HIS A 250 -0.35 -24.13 7.45
N SER A 251 -0.27 -25.42 7.73
CA SER A 251 -1.25 -26.43 7.32
C SER A 251 -2.07 -27.06 8.45
N ALA A 252 -2.06 -26.46 9.68
CA ALA A 252 -2.73 -27.08 10.82
C ALA A 252 -4.26 -27.25 10.61
N ALA A 253 -4.92 -26.33 9.88
CA ALA A 253 -6.33 -26.50 9.55
C ALA A 253 -6.58 -27.73 8.65
N PHE A 254 -5.69 -27.96 7.65
CA PHE A 254 -5.72 -29.19 6.86
C PHE A 254 -5.53 -30.44 7.71
N VAL A 255 -4.52 -30.43 8.59
CA VAL A 255 -4.24 -31.58 9.47
C VAL A 255 -5.40 -31.88 10.39
N ARG A 256 -6.06 -30.87 10.98
CA ARG A 256 -7.26 -31.06 11.81
C ARG A 256 -8.40 -31.70 11.05
N ALA A 257 -8.62 -31.30 9.80
CA ALA A 257 -9.73 -31.76 8.99
C ALA A 257 -9.48 -33.14 8.33
N ILE A 258 -8.26 -33.41 7.92
CA ILE A 258 -7.89 -34.60 7.13
C ILE A 258 -7.29 -35.70 8.03
N GLY A 259 -6.64 -35.32 9.16
CA GLY A 259 -6.00 -36.25 10.06
C GLY A 259 -4.59 -36.71 9.62
N HIS A 260 -4.03 -36.12 8.56
CA HIS A 260 -2.73 -36.46 8.00
C HIS A 260 -1.89 -35.20 7.72
N ASP A 261 -0.58 -35.28 8.00
CA ASP A 261 0.38 -34.26 7.56
C ASP A 261 0.44 -34.24 6.01
N MET A 262 0.56 -33.04 5.42
CA MET A 262 0.60 -32.86 3.97
C MET A 262 1.77 -33.63 3.30
N GLN A 263 2.90 -33.82 4.00
CA GLN A 263 4.07 -34.54 3.49
C GLN A 263 3.97 -36.07 3.63
N SER A 264 2.96 -36.57 4.36
CA SER A 264 2.70 -38.01 4.45
C SER A 264 2.16 -38.55 3.12
N PRO A 265 2.32 -39.85 2.81
CA PRO A 265 1.76 -40.44 1.60
C PRO A 265 0.25 -40.21 1.44
N GLU A 266 -0.50 -40.34 2.54
CA GLU A 266 -1.94 -40.12 2.59
C GLU A 266 -2.29 -38.64 2.40
N GLY A 267 -1.56 -37.74 3.09
CA GLY A 267 -1.74 -36.30 2.95
C GLY A 267 -1.45 -35.81 1.54
N MET A 268 -0.36 -36.27 0.91
CA MET A 268 -0.03 -35.95 -0.48
C MET A 268 -1.12 -36.42 -1.46
N LYS A 269 -1.69 -37.61 -1.24
CA LYS A 269 -2.78 -38.12 -2.08
C LYS A 269 -4.03 -37.23 -1.98
N VAL A 270 -4.40 -36.82 -0.75
CA VAL A 270 -5.52 -35.88 -0.53
C VAL A 270 -5.22 -34.53 -1.19
N LEU A 271 -4.02 -34.01 -0.96
CA LEU A 271 -3.62 -32.69 -1.47
C LEU A 271 -3.61 -32.65 -2.99
N LYS A 272 -3.12 -33.70 -3.70
CA LYS A 272 -3.19 -33.80 -5.15
C LYS A 272 -4.64 -33.75 -5.65
N ARG A 273 -5.55 -34.45 -4.98
CA ARG A 273 -6.97 -34.45 -5.35
C ARG A 273 -7.63 -33.08 -5.10
N LEU A 274 -7.26 -32.37 -4.01
CA LEU A 274 -7.66 -30.99 -3.79
C LEU A 274 -7.14 -30.05 -4.87
N MET A 275 -5.89 -30.18 -5.27
CA MET A 275 -5.32 -29.35 -6.32
C MET A 275 -5.97 -29.61 -7.69
N GLU A 276 -6.43 -30.84 -7.96
CA GLU A 276 -7.25 -31.11 -9.14
C GLU A 276 -8.55 -30.28 -9.10
N GLU A 277 -9.32 -30.36 -8.01
CA GLU A 277 -10.54 -29.56 -7.82
C GLU A 277 -10.25 -28.05 -7.95
N ILE A 278 -9.24 -27.55 -7.24
CA ILE A 278 -8.89 -26.13 -7.21
C ILE A 278 -8.48 -25.63 -8.60
N CYS A 279 -7.66 -26.36 -9.31
CA CYS A 279 -7.13 -25.94 -10.61
C CYS A 279 -8.13 -26.08 -11.77
N THR A 280 -9.06 -27.06 -11.69
CA THR A 280 -9.95 -27.39 -12.82
C THR A 280 -11.40 -26.95 -12.61
N GLU A 281 -11.84 -26.83 -11.37
CA GLU A 281 -13.24 -26.49 -11.04
C GLU A 281 -13.34 -25.10 -10.40
N VAL A 282 -12.48 -24.77 -9.39
CA VAL A 282 -12.58 -23.50 -8.67
C VAL A 282 -11.90 -22.36 -9.42
N PHE A 283 -10.69 -22.58 -9.93
CA PHE A 283 -9.94 -21.55 -10.66
C PHE A 283 -9.48 -22.03 -12.05
N PRO A 284 -10.41 -22.46 -12.94
CA PRO A 284 -10.05 -23.00 -14.26
C PRO A 284 -9.26 -21.98 -15.08
N ASP A 285 -9.60 -20.71 -15.02
CA ASP A 285 -9.01 -19.64 -15.82
C ASP A 285 -7.81 -18.94 -15.16
N ALA A 286 -7.50 -19.22 -13.88
CA ALA A 286 -6.31 -18.67 -13.24
C ALA A 286 -5.05 -19.35 -13.81
N PRO A 287 -4.14 -18.58 -14.44
CA PRO A 287 -2.96 -19.19 -15.07
C PRO A 287 -1.86 -19.56 -14.08
N TRP A 288 -1.94 -19.05 -12.85
CA TRP A 288 -0.95 -19.23 -11.81
C TRP A 288 -1.58 -19.77 -10.53
N ILE A 289 -0.83 -20.64 -9.85
CA ILE A 289 -1.11 -21.11 -8.48
C ILE A 289 0.13 -20.88 -7.64
N HIS A 290 -0.05 -20.31 -6.45
CA HIS A 290 1.00 -20.20 -5.44
C HIS A 290 0.87 -21.39 -4.47
N ILE A 291 1.99 -22.08 -4.18
CA ILE A 291 2.01 -23.29 -3.35
C ILE A 291 2.73 -23.09 -2.01
N GLY A 292 2.95 -21.84 -1.60
CA GLY A 292 3.62 -21.54 -0.33
C GLY A 292 5.08 -22.01 -0.29
N THR A 293 5.40 -22.92 0.60
CA THR A 293 6.70 -23.59 0.85
C THR A 293 7.64 -22.88 1.83
N ASP A 294 7.18 -21.91 2.56
CA ASP A 294 7.96 -21.21 3.58
C ASP A 294 7.79 -21.81 4.99
N GLU A 295 8.64 -21.37 5.89
CA GLU A 295 8.62 -21.61 7.35
C GLU A 295 8.42 -23.07 7.78
N VAL A 296 8.86 -24.05 6.98
CA VAL A 296 8.64 -25.47 7.23
C VAL A 296 9.92 -26.30 7.11
N GLN A 297 9.98 -27.39 7.85
CA GLN A 297 10.98 -28.42 7.66
C GLN A 297 10.46 -29.47 6.67
N PHE A 298 11.17 -29.65 5.56
CA PHE A 298 10.85 -30.67 4.56
C PHE A 298 11.29 -32.05 5.05
N THR A 299 10.35 -32.87 5.46
CA THR A 299 10.58 -34.27 5.91
C THR A 299 10.50 -35.25 4.74
N ASN A 300 9.82 -34.87 3.65
CA ASN A 300 9.71 -35.62 2.42
C ASN A 300 10.38 -34.87 1.25
N PRO A 301 11.57 -35.29 0.78
CA PRO A 301 12.29 -34.58 -0.28
C PRO A 301 11.59 -34.63 -1.66
N SER A 302 10.63 -35.53 -1.87
CA SER A 302 9.85 -35.59 -3.09
C SER A 302 8.64 -34.64 -3.09
N PHE A 303 8.23 -34.11 -1.94
CA PHE A 303 6.97 -33.37 -1.79
C PHE A 303 6.87 -32.21 -2.77
N VAL A 304 7.79 -31.25 -2.69
CA VAL A 304 7.72 -30.04 -3.54
C VAL A 304 7.89 -30.35 -5.02
N PRO A 305 8.88 -31.16 -5.47
CA PRO A 305 8.98 -31.54 -6.87
C PRO A 305 7.72 -32.23 -7.44
N GLU A 306 7.10 -33.13 -6.68
CA GLU A 306 5.88 -33.81 -7.07
C GLU A 306 4.68 -32.85 -7.13
N MET A 307 4.53 -31.93 -6.18
CA MET A 307 3.43 -30.97 -6.19
C MET A 307 3.58 -29.97 -7.34
N VAL A 308 4.78 -29.46 -7.61
CA VAL A 308 5.03 -28.60 -8.77
C VAL A 308 4.71 -29.33 -10.07
N ALA A 309 5.17 -30.58 -10.24
CA ALA A 309 4.88 -31.38 -11.43
C ALA A 309 3.37 -31.63 -11.59
N HIS A 310 2.67 -31.93 -10.48
CA HIS A 310 1.24 -32.17 -10.48
C HIS A 310 0.46 -30.91 -10.91
N VAL A 311 0.72 -29.75 -10.31
CA VAL A 311 0.04 -28.50 -10.65
C VAL A 311 0.35 -28.05 -12.08
N ARG A 312 1.59 -28.24 -12.56
CA ARG A 312 1.95 -28.01 -13.97
C ARG A 312 1.21 -28.98 -14.91
N GLY A 313 1.04 -30.23 -14.49
CA GLY A 313 0.25 -31.22 -15.22
C GLY A 313 -1.22 -30.83 -15.37
N LEU A 314 -1.76 -30.00 -14.49
CA LEU A 314 -3.09 -29.41 -14.57
C LEU A 314 -3.13 -28.11 -15.42
N GLY A 315 -2.05 -27.78 -16.10
CA GLY A 315 -1.96 -26.63 -17.02
C GLY A 315 -1.68 -25.29 -16.33
N LYS A 316 -1.27 -25.27 -15.06
CA LYS A 316 -0.99 -24.04 -14.32
C LYS A 316 0.51 -23.79 -14.21
N LYS A 317 0.91 -22.52 -14.11
CA LYS A 317 2.23 -22.10 -13.69
C LYS A 317 2.28 -22.03 -12.16
N VAL A 318 3.46 -22.30 -11.59
CA VAL A 318 3.63 -22.44 -10.16
C VAL A 318 4.55 -21.35 -9.59
N ILE A 319 4.10 -20.71 -8.51
CA ILE A 319 4.87 -19.77 -7.70
C ILE A 319 5.07 -20.39 -6.31
N SER A 320 6.18 -20.05 -5.65
CA SER A 320 6.36 -20.37 -4.24
C SER A 320 7.19 -19.31 -3.51
N TRP A 321 7.16 -19.32 -2.17
CA TRP A 321 7.96 -18.41 -1.35
C TRP A 321 9.47 -18.70 -1.42
N ASN A 322 10.27 -17.62 -1.30
CA ASN A 322 11.72 -17.67 -1.17
C ASN A 322 12.18 -16.69 -0.06
N PRO A 323 12.85 -17.13 1.01
CA PRO A 323 13.31 -18.51 1.26
C PRO A 323 12.18 -19.51 1.49
N GLY A 324 12.44 -20.75 1.10
CA GLY A 324 11.57 -21.91 1.14
C GLY A 324 12.31 -23.09 0.54
N TRP A 325 11.67 -23.81 -0.39
CA TRP A 325 12.38 -24.85 -1.16
C TRP A 325 13.41 -24.21 -2.09
N ALA A 326 14.58 -24.85 -2.21
CA ALA A 326 15.65 -24.40 -3.10
C ALA A 326 15.43 -24.94 -4.54
N TYR A 327 15.10 -24.07 -5.46
CA TYR A 327 14.88 -24.42 -6.87
C TYR A 327 16.10 -24.17 -7.74
N ARG A 328 16.22 -24.97 -8.81
CA ARG A 328 17.06 -24.66 -9.96
C ARG A 328 16.22 -24.02 -11.07
N SER A 329 16.89 -23.36 -12.01
CA SER A 329 16.21 -22.81 -13.20
C SER A 329 15.40 -23.89 -13.93
N GLY A 330 14.13 -23.60 -14.23
CA GLY A 330 13.19 -24.53 -14.88
C GLY A 330 12.39 -25.43 -13.90
N GLU A 331 12.78 -25.55 -12.65
CA GLU A 331 12.05 -26.35 -11.66
C GLU A 331 10.80 -25.63 -11.12
N ILE A 332 10.75 -24.32 -11.20
CA ILE A 332 9.61 -23.46 -10.81
C ILE A 332 9.40 -22.36 -11.84
N ASP A 333 8.19 -21.76 -11.92
CA ASP A 333 7.90 -20.72 -12.90
C ASP A 333 8.17 -19.30 -12.38
N ALA A 334 8.07 -19.08 -11.06
CA ALA A 334 8.50 -17.88 -10.38
C ALA A 334 8.68 -18.13 -8.88
N THR A 335 9.43 -17.25 -8.19
CA THR A 335 9.52 -17.22 -6.73
C THR A 335 9.11 -15.87 -6.19
N GLN A 336 8.44 -15.86 -5.04
CA GLN A 336 8.07 -14.64 -4.32
C GLN A 336 8.99 -14.48 -3.10
N LEU A 337 9.74 -13.37 -3.08
CA LEU A 337 10.72 -13.10 -2.03
C LEU A 337 10.00 -12.49 -0.82
N TRP A 338 10.05 -13.18 0.34
CA TRP A 338 9.32 -12.72 1.52
C TRP A 338 10.20 -12.23 2.68
N SER A 339 11.47 -12.56 2.67
CA SER A 339 12.41 -12.23 3.73
C SER A 339 13.68 -11.62 3.16
N TYR A 340 14.39 -10.79 3.93
CA TYR A 340 15.71 -10.25 3.56
C TYR A 340 16.72 -11.32 3.11
N ARG A 341 16.51 -12.57 3.49
CA ARG A 341 17.32 -13.72 3.06
C ARG A 341 16.95 -14.19 1.65
N GLY A 342 15.75 -13.89 1.16
CA GLY A 342 15.31 -14.21 -0.20
C GLY A 342 16.06 -13.40 -1.23
N LYS A 343 16.48 -14.06 -2.31
CA LYS A 343 17.21 -13.41 -3.40
C LYS A 343 16.71 -13.91 -4.75
N ALA A 344 16.62 -12.99 -5.70
CA ALA A 344 16.36 -13.34 -7.09
C ALA A 344 17.45 -14.27 -7.61
N GLN A 345 17.05 -15.31 -8.32
CA GLN A 345 17.93 -16.33 -8.89
C GLN A 345 17.95 -16.23 -10.41
N PRO A 346 19.11 -16.39 -11.07
CA PRO A 346 19.16 -16.40 -12.53
C PRO A 346 18.24 -17.46 -13.13
N GLY A 347 17.43 -17.06 -14.12
CA GLY A 347 16.52 -17.96 -14.83
C GLY A 347 15.24 -18.33 -14.06
N ILE A 348 14.97 -17.71 -12.91
CA ILE A 348 13.70 -17.82 -12.18
C ILE A 348 13.17 -16.40 -11.95
N PRO A 349 12.04 -16.01 -12.54
CA PRO A 349 11.42 -14.71 -12.27
C PRO A 349 11.12 -14.51 -10.79
N ALA A 350 11.52 -13.39 -10.23
CA ALA A 350 11.29 -13.03 -8.84
C ALA A 350 10.20 -11.96 -8.70
N ILE A 351 9.33 -12.16 -7.73
CA ILE A 351 8.34 -11.19 -7.26
C ILE A 351 8.79 -10.71 -5.88
N ASP A 352 8.93 -9.41 -5.67
CA ASP A 352 9.45 -8.87 -4.42
C ASP A 352 8.32 -8.56 -3.43
N SER A 353 8.35 -9.20 -2.28
CA SER A 353 7.53 -8.85 -1.10
C SER A 353 8.39 -8.56 0.13
N ARG A 354 9.73 -8.58 -0.03
CA ARG A 354 10.66 -8.26 1.05
C ARG A 354 10.44 -6.81 1.46
N PHE A 355 10.28 -6.57 2.77
CA PHE A 355 10.07 -5.22 3.32
C PHE A 355 8.82 -4.49 2.81
N HIS A 356 7.96 -5.18 2.06
CA HIS A 356 6.67 -4.67 1.60
C HIS A 356 5.50 -5.28 2.39
N TYR A 357 5.74 -5.64 3.66
CA TYR A 357 4.73 -6.09 4.63
C TYR A 357 4.20 -4.86 5.36
N ILE A 358 3.04 -4.36 4.96
CA ILE A 358 2.50 -3.12 5.51
C ILE A 358 1.91 -3.25 6.91
N ASN A 359 1.82 -4.46 7.42
CA ASN A 359 1.38 -4.77 8.79
C ASN A 359 2.47 -4.66 9.86
N HIS A 360 3.72 -4.34 9.50
CA HIS A 360 4.85 -4.26 10.44
C HIS A 360 5.18 -2.86 10.93
N PHE A 361 4.62 -1.80 10.35
CA PHE A 361 5.28 -0.52 10.33
C PHE A 361 4.37 0.65 10.71
N ASP A 362 4.97 1.83 10.89
CA ASP A 362 4.29 3.11 11.06
C ASP A 362 3.78 3.66 9.71
N ALA A 363 2.60 4.27 9.70
CA ALA A 363 2.00 4.82 8.49
C ALA A 363 2.87 5.89 7.81
N PHE A 364 3.53 6.74 8.58
CA PHE A 364 4.27 7.88 8.05
C PHE A 364 5.67 7.51 7.58
N GLY A 365 6.43 6.77 8.39
CA GLY A 365 7.77 6.32 8.02
C GLY A 365 7.75 5.32 6.87
N ASP A 366 6.77 4.42 6.84
CA ASP A 366 6.71 3.37 5.83
C ASP A 366 6.22 3.83 4.48
N ILE A 367 5.36 4.83 4.42
CA ILE A 367 5.03 5.48 3.15
C ILE A 367 6.29 6.04 2.47
N VAL A 368 7.20 6.63 3.26
CA VAL A 368 8.49 7.10 2.77
C VAL A 368 9.33 5.92 2.27
N ALA A 369 9.39 4.84 3.05
CA ALA A 369 10.12 3.63 2.68
C ALA A 369 9.59 3.00 1.39
N LEU A 370 8.26 2.85 1.24
CA LEU A 370 7.66 2.30 0.03
C LEU A 370 7.87 3.21 -1.19
N TYR A 371 7.70 4.52 -1.02
CA TYR A 371 7.94 5.49 -2.09
C TYR A 371 9.39 5.47 -2.57
N ASN A 372 10.36 5.31 -1.67
CA ASN A 372 11.78 5.25 -1.99
C ASN A 372 12.27 3.85 -2.37
N SER A 373 11.46 2.82 -2.18
CA SER A 373 11.86 1.42 -2.36
C SER A 373 12.29 1.11 -3.79
N ARG A 374 13.39 0.39 -3.91
CA ARG A 374 13.81 -0.27 -5.15
C ARG A 374 13.28 -1.69 -5.16
N ILE A 375 12.35 -1.97 -6.05
CA ILE A 375 11.70 -3.28 -6.14
C ILE A 375 12.74 -4.32 -6.58
N ALA A 376 12.97 -5.33 -5.74
CA ALA A 376 13.99 -6.38 -5.95
C ALA A 376 15.39 -5.80 -6.24
N ASP A 377 15.73 -4.67 -5.62
CA ASP A 377 17.00 -3.94 -5.81
C ASP A 377 17.24 -3.45 -7.26
N ALA A 378 16.17 -3.34 -8.05
CA ALA A 378 16.20 -2.94 -9.46
C ALA A 378 15.42 -1.64 -9.71
N GLU A 379 15.89 -0.83 -10.68
CA GLU A 379 15.18 0.39 -11.12
C GLU A 379 13.93 0.07 -11.94
N LYS A 380 13.92 -1.05 -12.61
CA LYS A 380 12.86 -1.54 -13.50
C LYS A 380 12.89 -3.05 -13.62
N GLY A 381 11.79 -3.61 -14.06
CA GLY A 381 11.66 -5.04 -14.29
C GLY A 381 12.56 -5.59 -15.41
N SER A 382 12.72 -6.89 -15.38
CA SER A 382 13.45 -7.69 -16.37
C SER A 382 12.84 -9.10 -16.42
N ASP A 383 13.42 -9.99 -17.20
CA ASP A 383 13.00 -11.40 -17.21
C ASP A 383 13.18 -12.06 -15.84
N ASN A 384 14.20 -11.66 -15.08
CA ASN A 384 14.45 -12.16 -13.72
C ASN A 384 13.71 -11.42 -12.64
N ILE A 385 13.26 -10.18 -12.87
CA ILE A 385 12.57 -9.34 -11.90
C ILE A 385 11.19 -9.00 -12.43
N ALA A 386 10.18 -9.70 -11.97
CA ALA A 386 8.82 -9.52 -12.45
C ALA A 386 8.14 -8.27 -11.87
N GLY A 387 8.46 -7.91 -10.63
CA GLY A 387 7.86 -6.79 -9.91
C GLY A 387 7.71 -7.08 -8.43
N GLY A 388 6.64 -6.56 -7.82
CA GLY A 388 6.41 -6.76 -6.40
C GLY A 388 4.94 -6.93 -6.02
N ILE A 389 4.73 -7.46 -4.83
CA ILE A 389 3.41 -7.60 -4.17
C ILE A 389 3.54 -7.10 -2.73
N VAL A 390 2.68 -6.16 -2.36
CA VAL A 390 2.53 -5.74 -0.96
C VAL A 390 1.70 -6.78 -0.22
N ALA A 391 2.19 -7.23 0.93
CA ALA A 391 1.51 -8.26 1.72
C ALA A 391 0.89 -7.69 2.99
N VAL A 392 -0.35 -8.09 3.25
CA VAL A 392 -1.06 -7.85 4.52
C VAL A 392 -1.20 -9.18 5.23
N TRP A 393 -0.35 -9.40 6.24
CA TRP A 393 -0.43 -10.57 7.11
C TRP A 393 -1.24 -10.25 8.36
N ASN A 394 -2.22 -11.09 8.65
CA ASN A 394 -3.10 -10.92 9.80
C ASN A 394 -2.69 -11.85 10.96
N ASP A 395 -1.39 -11.84 11.32
CA ASP A 395 -0.86 -12.67 12.42
C ASP A 395 -1.64 -12.43 13.72
N ARG A 396 -1.96 -11.18 14.04
CA ARG A 396 -2.89 -10.84 15.11
C ARG A 396 -4.34 -10.95 14.63
N LEU A 397 -5.20 -11.42 15.54
CA LEU A 397 -6.64 -11.44 15.31
C LEU A 397 -7.16 -10.02 15.08
N LEU A 398 -7.83 -9.80 13.94
CA LEU A 398 -8.59 -8.59 13.62
C LEU A 398 -10.05 -8.94 13.43
N PRO A 399 -10.99 -8.19 14.02
CA PRO A 399 -12.38 -8.66 14.14
C PRO A 399 -13.23 -8.51 12.87
N ASN A 400 -12.86 -7.61 11.97
CA ASN A 400 -13.64 -7.27 10.78
C ASN A 400 -12.81 -6.56 9.71
N ASP A 401 -13.41 -6.38 8.53
CA ASP A 401 -12.82 -5.77 7.34
C ASP A 401 -12.28 -4.36 7.61
N GLU A 402 -13.07 -3.51 8.28
CA GLU A 402 -12.69 -2.13 8.59
C GLU A 402 -11.39 -2.06 9.42
N GLN A 403 -11.27 -2.93 10.43
CA GLN A 403 -10.08 -2.98 11.27
C GLN A 403 -8.87 -3.53 10.51
N ILE A 404 -9.06 -4.45 9.57
CA ILE A 404 -7.98 -4.93 8.70
C ILE A 404 -7.43 -3.78 7.85
N VAL A 405 -8.31 -2.99 7.24
CA VAL A 405 -7.93 -1.84 6.39
C VAL A 405 -7.28 -0.73 7.21
N LEU A 406 -7.92 -0.31 8.31
CA LEU A 406 -7.52 0.80 9.16
C LEU A 406 -6.15 0.54 9.81
N GLN A 407 -6.01 -0.59 10.48
CA GLN A 407 -4.84 -0.86 11.31
C GLN A 407 -3.61 -1.29 10.52
N ASN A 408 -3.76 -1.58 9.22
CA ASN A 408 -2.65 -1.83 8.30
C ASN A 408 -2.33 -0.62 7.40
N ASN A 409 -3.02 0.51 7.57
CA ASN A 409 -2.86 1.71 6.71
C ASN A 409 -2.90 1.37 5.20
N PHE A 410 -3.82 0.51 4.83
CA PHE A 410 -3.82 -0.19 3.55
C PHE A 410 -3.75 0.76 2.35
N TYR A 411 -4.70 1.70 2.22
CA TYR A 411 -4.78 2.55 1.04
C TYR A 411 -3.60 3.51 0.86
N PRO A 412 -3.15 4.28 1.87
CA PRO A 412 -2.02 5.18 1.66
C PRO A 412 -0.74 4.44 1.27
N LEU A 413 -0.47 3.28 1.87
CA LEU A 413 0.69 2.47 1.54
C LEU A 413 0.59 1.85 0.14
N MET A 414 -0.62 1.41 -0.27
CA MET A 414 -0.85 0.91 -1.63
C MET A 414 -0.65 1.97 -2.70
N LEU A 415 -1.00 3.26 -2.45
CA LEU A 415 -0.74 4.31 -3.41
C LEU A 415 0.77 4.58 -3.59
N ALA A 416 1.54 4.56 -2.51
CA ALA A 416 3.00 4.69 -2.58
C ALA A 416 3.63 3.53 -3.36
N PHE A 417 3.14 2.32 -3.15
CA PHE A 417 3.59 1.14 -3.89
C PHE A 417 3.19 1.19 -5.37
N ALA A 418 1.97 1.63 -5.68
CA ALA A 418 1.50 1.82 -7.05
C ALA A 418 2.37 2.81 -7.81
N GLU A 419 2.68 3.97 -7.19
CA GLU A 419 3.59 4.98 -7.76
C GLU A 419 4.95 4.36 -8.08
N ARG A 420 5.56 3.67 -7.11
CA ARG A 420 6.88 3.07 -7.26
C ARG A 420 6.94 1.99 -8.33
N THR A 421 5.98 1.06 -8.32
CA THR A 421 5.99 -0.07 -9.26
C THR A 421 5.64 0.30 -10.69
N TRP A 422 4.88 1.38 -10.86
CA TRP A 422 4.60 1.95 -12.18
C TRP A 422 5.74 2.79 -12.71
N CYS A 423 6.23 3.76 -11.91
CA CYS A 423 7.27 4.69 -12.34
C CYS A 423 8.65 4.07 -12.42
N GLY A 424 8.92 3.07 -11.59
CA GLY A 424 10.27 2.51 -11.43
C GLY A 424 11.21 3.44 -10.63
N GLY A 425 12.50 3.20 -10.69
CA GLY A 425 13.52 3.95 -9.95
C GLY A 425 13.51 3.63 -8.46
N GLY A 426 13.58 4.64 -7.64
CA GLY A 426 13.73 4.54 -6.21
C GLY A 426 15.19 4.49 -5.76
N SER A 427 15.41 4.64 -4.46
CA SER A 427 16.66 4.32 -3.80
C SER A 427 16.61 2.88 -3.30
N GLU A 428 17.76 2.29 -3.03
CA GLU A 428 17.84 0.96 -2.44
C GLU A 428 17.13 0.94 -1.08
N TYR A 429 16.37 -0.12 -0.78
CA TYR A 429 15.63 -0.19 0.50
C TYR A 429 16.55 -0.09 1.72
N PHE A 430 17.78 -0.58 1.58
CA PHE A 430 18.81 -0.51 2.61
C PHE A 430 19.75 0.70 2.46
N ASP A 431 19.38 1.67 1.63
CA ASP A 431 20.12 2.91 1.41
C ASP A 431 19.89 3.89 2.58
N LYS A 432 20.69 4.96 2.57
CA LYS A 432 20.63 6.06 3.53
C LYS A 432 19.27 6.75 3.66
N ASN A 433 18.39 6.61 2.66
CA ASN A 433 17.10 7.27 2.65
C ASN A 433 15.96 6.40 3.20
N GLY A 434 16.04 5.09 3.27
CA GLY A 434 15.04 4.17 3.85
C GLY A 434 13.71 4.81 4.27
N THR A 435 13.50 4.92 5.59
CA THR A 435 12.32 5.59 6.20
C THR A 435 12.50 7.11 6.41
N ILE A 436 13.60 7.70 5.94
CA ILE A 436 14.00 9.08 6.25
C ILE A 436 13.72 9.98 5.06
N LEU A 437 12.97 11.07 5.29
CA LEU A 437 12.88 12.18 4.32
C LEU A 437 14.12 13.06 4.40
N PRO A 438 14.67 13.49 3.25
CA PRO A 438 15.69 14.55 3.24
C PRO A 438 15.19 15.82 3.93
N THR A 439 16.10 16.52 4.62
CA THR A 439 15.78 17.78 5.32
C THR A 439 16.04 19.01 4.46
N ASP A 440 16.76 18.87 3.36
CA ASP A 440 16.95 19.92 2.37
C ASP A 440 15.74 19.98 1.43
N GLU A 441 15.03 21.09 1.45
CA GLU A 441 13.84 21.31 0.61
C GLU A 441 14.17 21.44 -0.89
N ASN A 442 15.44 21.56 -1.26
CA ASN A 442 15.91 21.54 -2.66
C ASN A 442 16.30 20.13 -3.13
N ASP A 443 16.31 19.15 -2.24
CA ASP A 443 16.62 17.76 -2.60
C ASP A 443 15.56 17.19 -3.54
N ALA A 444 16.00 16.53 -4.61
CA ALA A 444 15.10 15.98 -5.63
C ALA A 444 14.20 14.85 -5.09
N VAL A 445 14.71 14.05 -4.13
CA VAL A 445 13.93 12.97 -3.48
C VAL A 445 12.85 13.58 -2.61
N PHE A 446 13.19 14.63 -1.84
CA PHE A 446 12.20 15.36 -1.04
C PHE A 446 11.11 15.97 -1.91
N ASN A 447 11.48 16.69 -2.96
CA ASN A 447 10.51 17.32 -3.88
C ASN A 447 9.64 16.30 -4.62
N GLY A 448 10.22 15.16 -4.98
CA GLY A 448 9.46 14.06 -5.57
C GLY A 448 8.40 13.50 -4.61
N PHE A 449 8.77 13.33 -3.32
CA PHE A 449 7.83 12.89 -2.30
C PHE A 449 6.74 13.94 -2.01
N VAL A 450 7.08 15.24 -1.97
CA VAL A 450 6.10 16.34 -1.81
C VAL A 450 5.05 16.32 -2.94
N ASP A 451 5.49 16.13 -4.20
CA ASP A 451 4.58 16.01 -5.34
C ASP A 451 3.67 14.78 -5.21
N PHE A 452 4.23 13.64 -4.84
CA PHE A 452 3.46 12.42 -4.59
C PHE A 452 2.45 12.60 -3.44
N GLU A 453 2.90 13.12 -2.28
CA GLU A 453 2.06 13.37 -1.11
C GLU A 453 0.87 14.27 -1.44
N LYS A 454 1.09 15.34 -2.22
CA LYS A 454 0.03 16.24 -2.68
C LYS A 454 -1.02 15.50 -3.51
N ARG A 455 -0.59 14.66 -4.46
CA ARG A 455 -1.50 13.85 -5.31
C ARG A 455 -2.25 12.80 -4.51
N MET A 456 -1.57 12.09 -3.61
CA MET A 456 -2.15 11.10 -2.72
C MET A 456 -3.22 11.71 -1.80
N LEU A 457 -2.93 12.86 -1.18
CA LEU A 457 -3.88 13.57 -0.31
C LEU A 457 -5.10 14.09 -1.07
N TRP A 458 -4.94 14.45 -2.35
CA TRP A 458 -6.08 14.76 -3.20
C TRP A 458 -6.99 13.53 -3.36
N HIS A 459 -6.42 12.35 -3.65
CA HIS A 459 -7.20 11.11 -3.74
C HIS A 459 -7.83 10.69 -2.42
N LYS A 460 -7.17 10.93 -1.28
CA LYS A 460 -7.80 10.77 0.03
C LYS A 460 -9.14 11.50 0.10
N LYS A 461 -9.18 12.77 -0.35
CA LYS A 461 -10.36 13.63 -0.28
C LYS A 461 -11.43 13.36 -1.34
N HIS A 462 -11.09 12.73 -2.46
CA HIS A 462 -12.00 12.59 -3.60
C HIS A 462 -12.30 11.13 -3.99
N THR A 463 -11.36 10.21 -3.78
CA THR A 463 -11.52 8.80 -4.14
C THR A 463 -11.79 7.92 -2.93
N PHE A 464 -11.21 8.27 -1.76
CA PHE A 464 -11.27 7.47 -0.53
C PHE A 464 -12.07 8.17 0.58
N THR A 465 -13.12 8.93 0.22
CA THR A 465 -13.93 9.74 1.18
C THR A 465 -14.53 8.92 2.30
N ASP A 466 -14.93 7.69 2.01
CA ASP A 466 -15.63 6.79 2.93
C ASP A 466 -14.75 5.63 3.40
N GLU A 467 -13.44 5.70 3.10
CA GLU A 467 -12.51 4.64 3.44
C GLU A 467 -11.55 5.05 4.57
N PRO A 468 -11.11 4.08 5.40
CA PRO A 468 -10.06 4.35 6.38
C PRO A 468 -8.77 4.80 5.69
N PHE A 469 -8.34 6.03 5.97
CA PHE A 469 -7.15 6.62 5.37
C PHE A 469 -6.40 7.47 6.42
N ALA A 470 -5.70 6.80 7.33
CA ALA A 470 -5.04 7.45 8.47
C ALA A 470 -3.69 8.05 8.08
N TYR A 471 -3.72 9.08 7.24
CA TYR A 471 -2.56 9.83 6.81
C TYR A 471 -2.91 11.31 6.58
N VAL A 472 -2.00 12.20 6.98
CA VAL A 472 -2.06 13.63 6.71
C VAL A 472 -0.70 14.12 6.21
N LYS A 473 -0.64 15.36 5.70
CA LYS A 473 0.61 15.95 5.24
C LYS A 473 1.68 15.90 6.33
N GLN A 474 2.85 15.34 5.99
CA GLN A 474 3.99 15.25 6.90
C GLN A 474 5.23 16.03 6.43
N THR A 475 5.29 16.42 5.16
CA THR A 475 6.48 17.07 4.58
C THR A 475 6.79 18.45 5.17
N ASN A 476 5.84 19.06 5.88
CA ASN A 476 6.01 20.31 6.60
C ASN A 476 6.32 20.13 8.11
N VAL A 477 6.34 18.91 8.63
CA VAL A 477 6.65 18.62 10.03
C VAL A 477 8.16 18.54 10.21
N LYS A 478 8.75 19.51 10.90
CA LYS A 478 10.20 19.68 11.06
C LYS A 478 10.60 19.49 12.51
N TRP A 479 11.71 18.82 12.72
CA TRP A 479 12.24 18.47 14.05
C TRP A 479 13.72 18.80 14.19
N ARG A 480 14.16 19.01 15.45
CA ARG A 480 15.50 18.77 15.93
C ARG A 480 15.48 17.55 16.83
N ILE A 481 16.43 16.64 16.64
CA ILE A 481 16.61 15.45 17.46
C ILE A 481 18.02 15.46 18.01
N THR A 482 18.17 15.35 19.33
CA THR A 482 19.47 15.40 20.01
C THR A 482 20.31 14.16 19.71
N ASP A 483 21.62 14.26 19.86
CA ASP A 483 22.43 13.07 20.17
C ASP A 483 21.84 12.38 21.41
N ALA A 484 21.92 11.07 21.45
CA ALA A 484 21.30 10.32 22.54
C ALA A 484 22.19 10.31 23.79
N PHE A 485 21.62 10.62 24.95
CA PHE A 485 22.29 10.65 26.25
C PHE A 485 22.33 9.27 26.89
N PRO A 486 23.45 8.82 27.49
CA PRO A 486 23.52 7.53 28.19
C PRO A 486 22.67 7.57 29.48
N ASN A 487 21.67 6.71 29.55
CA ASN A 487 20.78 6.62 30.71
C ASN A 487 21.17 5.48 31.69
N ASP A 488 22.18 4.66 31.36
CA ASP A 488 22.70 3.59 32.21
C ASP A 488 21.62 2.56 32.62
N GLY A 489 20.55 2.44 31.82
CA GLY A 489 19.39 1.58 32.11
C GLY A 489 18.30 2.24 32.98
N ASP A 490 18.52 3.48 33.47
CA ASP A 490 17.50 4.26 34.15
C ASP A 490 16.69 5.09 33.13
N LEU A 491 15.54 4.56 32.74
CA LEU A 491 14.65 5.18 31.76
C LEU A 491 13.99 6.48 32.26
N LEU A 492 14.00 6.71 33.58
CA LEU A 492 13.46 7.94 34.20
C LEU A 492 14.50 9.05 34.31
N LYS A 493 15.79 8.75 34.08
CA LYS A 493 16.89 9.70 34.19
C LYS A 493 16.61 10.95 33.34
N SER A 494 16.81 12.13 33.95
CA SER A 494 16.59 13.43 33.33
C SER A 494 17.87 14.00 32.73
N PHE A 495 17.73 14.75 31.65
CA PHE A 495 18.84 15.35 30.90
C PHE A 495 18.54 16.82 30.56
N PRO A 496 19.55 17.62 30.18
CA PRO A 496 19.41 19.06 29.96
C PRO A 496 18.24 19.48 29.05
N PRO A 497 17.81 18.78 28.00
CA PRO A 497 16.65 19.19 27.20
C PRO A 497 15.35 19.34 27.98
N GLU A 498 15.19 18.69 29.15
CA GLU A 498 14.01 18.83 30.00
C GLU A 498 13.97 20.16 30.77
N THR A 499 15.12 20.84 30.91
CA THR A 499 15.23 22.15 31.57
C THR A 499 15.20 23.33 30.62
N GLY A 500 15.48 23.08 29.32
CA GLY A 500 15.44 24.08 28.27
C GLY A 500 15.81 23.51 26.91
N ILE A 501 15.11 23.99 25.89
CA ILE A 501 15.34 23.58 24.50
C ILE A 501 16.45 24.45 23.92
N ASP A 502 17.57 23.80 23.47
CA ASP A 502 18.72 24.43 22.82
C ASP A 502 19.23 23.52 21.69
N ASP A 503 20.10 24.06 20.82
CA ASP A 503 20.71 23.31 19.72
C ASP A 503 21.86 22.39 20.17
N THR A 504 22.48 22.72 21.31
CA THR A 504 23.61 21.99 21.89
C THR A 504 23.49 21.94 23.41
N TYR A 505 23.96 20.85 23.98
CA TYR A 505 23.89 20.60 25.41
C TYR A 505 25.23 20.11 25.93
N GLU A 506 25.56 20.47 27.17
CA GLU A 506 26.67 19.87 27.90
C GLU A 506 26.13 18.98 29.03
N TYR A 507 26.61 17.75 29.12
CA TYR A 507 26.27 16.82 30.19
C TYR A 507 27.48 16.00 30.58
N ASN A 508 27.85 16.06 31.86
CA ASN A 508 29.07 15.40 32.40
C ASN A 508 30.36 15.71 31.65
N GLY A 509 30.52 16.94 31.18
CA GLY A 509 31.71 17.39 30.42
C GLY A 509 31.75 16.91 28.97
N ILE A 510 30.65 16.34 28.47
CA ILE A 510 30.50 15.91 27.07
C ILE A 510 29.48 16.80 26.39
N GLY A 511 29.81 17.28 25.17
CA GLY A 511 28.89 18.04 24.32
C GLY A 511 27.98 17.11 23.51
N TYR A 512 26.69 17.43 23.48
CA TYR A 512 25.66 16.76 22.69
C TYR A 512 25.04 17.77 21.73
N GLY A 513 25.04 17.43 20.43
CA GLY A 513 24.39 18.25 19.41
C GLY A 513 22.95 17.85 19.16
N SER A 514 22.32 18.54 18.20
CA SER A 514 21.01 18.16 17.66
C SER A 514 21.01 18.23 16.13
N HIS A 515 20.18 17.42 15.50
CA HIS A 515 20.16 17.24 14.05
C HIS A 515 18.74 17.37 13.51
N ASN A 516 18.62 17.90 12.30
CA ASN A 516 17.33 18.10 11.65
C ASN A 516 16.71 16.75 11.22
N ALA A 517 15.39 16.66 11.33
CA ALA A 517 14.59 15.61 10.75
C ALA A 517 13.29 16.17 10.16
N THR A 518 12.69 15.48 9.21
CA THR A 518 11.42 15.86 8.58
C THR A 518 10.49 14.65 8.54
N GLY A 519 9.23 14.85 8.91
CA GLY A 519 8.19 13.84 8.87
C GLY A 519 7.38 13.76 10.16
N ALA A 520 6.22 13.14 10.10
CA ALA A 520 5.36 12.92 11.26
C ALA A 520 5.69 11.62 12.01
N GLY A 521 6.25 10.63 11.33
CA GLY A 521 6.74 9.38 11.92
C GLY A 521 8.24 9.23 11.74
N ILE A 522 9.00 9.20 12.83
CA ILE A 522 10.46 9.15 12.81
C ILE A 522 10.94 7.88 13.52
N TYR A 523 11.59 7.00 12.79
CA TYR A 523 12.37 5.91 13.37
C TYR A 523 13.73 6.44 13.82
N LEU A 524 13.97 6.43 15.14
CA LEU A 524 15.30 6.62 15.71
C LEU A 524 16.15 5.39 15.48
N ARG A 525 15.53 4.20 15.62
CA ARG A 525 16.05 2.89 15.24
C ARG A 525 14.91 2.04 14.70
N HIS A 526 15.06 1.53 13.48
CA HIS A 526 14.14 0.53 12.94
C HIS A 526 14.37 -0.84 13.62
N VAL A 527 13.35 -1.71 13.69
CA VAL A 527 13.48 -3.04 14.28
C VAL A 527 14.55 -3.88 13.58
N TRP A 528 14.73 -3.69 12.30
CA TRP A 528 15.78 -4.28 11.48
C TRP A 528 16.97 -3.34 11.30
N GLY A 529 17.40 -2.71 12.39
CA GLY A 529 18.31 -1.57 12.42
C GLY A 529 19.64 -1.72 11.68
N LYS A 530 20.07 -2.95 11.34
CA LYS A 530 21.25 -3.19 10.50
C LYS A 530 20.94 -3.20 9.00
N THR A 531 19.67 -3.32 8.62
CA THR A 531 19.23 -3.50 7.24
C THR A 531 18.35 -2.37 6.76
N VAL A 532 17.65 -1.67 7.66
CA VAL A 532 16.79 -0.53 7.34
C VAL A 532 17.34 0.72 8.00
N PRO A 533 17.75 1.73 7.23
CA PRO A 533 18.24 3.00 7.77
C PRO A 533 17.17 3.70 8.63
N ALA A 534 17.66 4.34 9.69
CA ALA A 534 16.86 5.13 10.59
C ALA A 534 17.65 6.39 10.97
N PHE A 535 17.09 7.27 11.79
CA PHE A 535 17.73 8.53 12.16
C PHE A 535 19.15 8.34 12.72
N TYR A 536 19.32 7.44 13.72
CA TYR A 536 20.63 7.09 14.22
C TYR A 536 21.27 5.99 13.36
N LYS A 537 22.42 6.28 12.77
CA LYS A 537 23.20 5.29 12.02
C LYS A 537 23.72 4.16 12.92
N ASN A 538 24.10 4.49 14.15
CA ASN A 538 24.62 3.55 15.15
C ASN A 538 23.85 3.73 16.46
N PRO A 539 22.57 3.31 16.53
CA PRO A 539 21.77 3.44 17.73
C PRO A 539 22.38 2.61 18.88
N GLN A 540 22.36 3.17 20.09
CA GLN A 540 22.87 2.53 21.29
C GLN A 540 21.73 2.16 22.24
N GLU A 541 21.83 1.01 22.89
CA GLU A 541 20.97 0.62 24.02
C GLU A 541 21.26 1.50 25.24
N ASN A 542 20.30 1.59 26.16
CA ASN A 542 20.41 2.37 27.40
C ASN A 542 20.74 3.85 27.16
N HIS A 543 20.02 4.45 26.20
CA HIS A 543 20.14 5.86 25.87
C HIS A 543 18.77 6.54 25.83
N THR A 544 18.76 7.86 26.03
CA THR A 544 17.57 8.69 25.91
C THR A 544 17.81 9.75 24.84
N ALA A 545 16.93 9.80 23.84
CA ALA A 545 16.89 10.86 22.84
C ALA A 545 15.79 11.88 23.17
N TYR A 546 15.94 13.09 22.66
CA TYR A 546 14.90 14.11 22.68
C TYR A 546 14.62 14.59 21.28
N ALA A 547 13.34 14.73 20.95
CA ALA A 547 12.89 15.39 19.73
C ALA A 547 12.13 16.65 20.10
N TYR A 548 12.43 17.77 19.45
CA TYR A 548 11.74 19.02 19.71
C TYR A 548 11.44 19.79 18.44
N THR A 549 10.38 20.59 18.51
CA THR A 549 10.00 21.57 17.49
C THR A 549 9.19 22.71 18.14
N TRP A 550 9.06 23.79 17.41
CA TRP A 550 8.13 24.86 17.73
C TRP A 550 7.03 24.89 16.68
N VAL A 551 5.79 25.11 17.14
CA VAL A 551 4.63 25.14 16.26
C VAL A 551 3.96 26.50 16.37
N TRP A 552 4.00 27.27 15.29
CA TRP A 552 3.29 28.54 15.21
C TRP A 552 1.81 28.31 14.95
N SER A 553 0.96 28.88 15.77
CA SER A 553 -0.49 28.97 15.55
C SER A 553 -0.93 30.43 15.37
N PRO A 554 -1.68 30.79 14.31
CA PRO A 554 -2.12 32.16 14.09
C PRO A 554 -3.16 32.62 15.10
N LYS A 555 -3.79 31.69 15.82
CA LYS A 555 -4.85 31.92 16.82
C LYS A 555 -4.70 30.94 17.99
N ALA A 556 -5.30 31.23 19.12
CA ALA A 556 -5.54 30.22 20.15
C ALA A 556 -6.63 29.26 19.67
N GLN A 557 -6.38 27.95 19.74
CA GLN A 557 -7.31 26.94 19.25
C GLN A 557 -7.05 25.57 19.86
N THR A 558 -8.10 24.73 19.88
CA THR A 558 -8.00 23.31 20.15
C THR A 558 -7.76 22.55 18.83
N VAL A 559 -6.75 21.71 18.81
CA VAL A 559 -6.42 20.82 17.70
C VAL A 559 -6.45 19.37 18.16
N GLY A 560 -6.53 18.44 17.22
CA GLY A 560 -6.27 17.03 17.49
C GLY A 560 -4.77 16.72 17.40
N LEU A 561 -4.32 15.74 18.15
CA LEU A 561 -2.96 15.22 18.09
C LEU A 561 -2.99 13.73 17.76
N TRP A 562 -2.37 13.34 16.64
CA TRP A 562 -1.95 11.97 16.40
C TRP A 562 -0.54 11.78 16.92
N THR A 563 -0.37 10.88 17.87
CA THR A 563 0.93 10.60 18.48
C THR A 563 1.02 9.16 18.96
N SER A 564 2.21 8.61 18.88
CA SER A 564 2.60 7.30 19.42
C SER A 564 4.10 7.30 19.67
N THR A 565 4.55 6.55 20.64
CA THR A 565 5.98 6.28 20.87
C THR A 565 6.35 4.87 20.49
N GLN A 566 5.37 4.04 20.20
CA GLN A 566 5.52 2.69 19.71
C GLN A 566 4.33 2.35 18.81
N ASP A 567 4.62 1.88 17.61
CA ASP A 567 3.59 1.40 16.68
C ASP A 567 3.50 -0.12 16.77
N TYR A 568 2.28 -0.61 17.07
CA TYR A 568 2.02 -2.03 17.26
C TYR A 568 1.77 -2.71 15.93
N SER A 569 2.63 -3.66 15.59
CA SER A 569 2.49 -4.48 14.38
C SER A 569 1.37 -5.51 14.49
N ARG A 570 0.77 -5.84 13.35
CA ARG A 570 -0.18 -6.96 13.24
C ARG A 570 0.51 -8.33 13.37
N SER A 571 1.83 -8.40 13.19
CA SER A 571 2.63 -9.61 13.31
C SER A 571 3.20 -9.87 14.71
N GLU A 572 3.05 -8.93 15.65
CA GLU A 572 3.65 -9.03 16.97
C GLU A 572 2.63 -9.34 18.07
N SER A 573 3.01 -10.19 18.98
CA SER A 573 2.25 -10.52 20.19
C SER A 573 2.63 -9.63 21.37
N ASP A 574 2.83 -8.34 21.13
CA ASP A 574 3.23 -7.39 22.18
C ASP A 574 2.11 -7.15 23.19
N LEU A 575 2.50 -6.92 24.44
CA LEU A 575 1.56 -6.51 25.47
C LEU A 575 1.07 -5.07 25.22
N PRO A 576 -0.18 -4.73 25.58
CA PRO A 576 -0.65 -3.35 25.56
C PRO A 576 0.18 -2.48 26.52
N PRO A 577 0.30 -1.16 26.31
CA PRO A 577 1.07 -0.28 27.19
C PRO A 577 0.54 -0.29 28.61
N PRO A 578 1.40 -0.05 29.62
CA PRO A 578 0.95 0.07 30.98
C PRO A 578 -0.02 1.24 31.16
N ARG A 579 -1.00 1.10 32.05
CA ARG A 579 -1.99 2.14 32.30
C ARG A 579 -1.31 3.47 32.69
N GLY A 580 -1.68 4.56 32.02
CA GLY A 580 -1.13 5.89 32.24
C GLY A 580 0.27 6.12 31.69
N LYS A 581 0.80 5.19 30.88
CA LYS A 581 2.09 5.31 30.19
C LYS A 581 1.92 5.13 28.69
N TRP A 582 2.79 5.79 27.90
CA TRP A 582 2.80 5.65 26.45
C TRP A 582 3.35 4.32 25.99
N ASP A 583 4.33 3.81 26.72
CA ASP A 583 5.02 2.54 26.42
C ASP A 583 5.70 1.98 27.69
N TYR A 584 6.48 0.90 27.52
CA TYR A 584 7.30 0.29 28.58
C TYR A 584 8.67 0.98 28.75
N ARG A 585 8.93 2.10 28.02
CA ARG A 585 10.21 2.81 28.02
C ARG A 585 10.18 4.13 28.75
N GLU A 586 9.07 4.50 29.39
CA GLU A 586 8.87 5.78 30.08
C GLU A 586 8.95 6.99 29.15
N SER A 587 8.55 6.81 27.88
CA SER A 587 8.46 7.94 26.93
C SER A 587 7.46 8.97 27.39
N ARG A 588 7.76 10.27 27.15
CA ARG A 588 6.91 11.41 27.53
C ARG A 588 6.80 12.41 26.42
N ILE A 589 5.66 13.09 26.36
CA ILE A 589 5.32 14.07 25.34
C ILE A 589 4.86 15.34 26.03
N TYR A 590 5.41 16.48 25.64
CA TYR A 590 5.08 17.78 26.23
C TYR A 590 4.69 18.77 25.14
N VAL A 591 3.63 19.56 25.39
CA VAL A 591 3.26 20.74 24.61
C VAL A 591 3.14 21.92 25.57
N ASN A 592 3.89 23.00 25.31
CA ASN A 592 3.96 24.17 26.20
C ASN A 592 4.29 23.81 27.67
N ASN A 593 5.22 22.87 27.86
CA ASN A 593 5.62 22.28 29.13
C ASN A 593 4.52 21.51 29.90
N ASN A 594 3.36 21.30 29.27
CA ASN A 594 2.31 20.45 29.83
C ASN A 594 2.49 19.02 29.26
N GLU A 595 2.55 18.04 30.16
CA GLU A 595 2.64 16.64 29.74
C GLU A 595 1.32 16.19 29.09
N ILE A 596 1.41 15.61 27.92
CA ILE A 596 0.30 14.99 27.22
C ILE A 596 0.20 13.53 27.71
N MET A 597 -0.84 13.27 28.45
CA MET A 597 -1.09 11.93 28.98
C MET A 597 -1.60 10.99 27.89
N PRO A 598 -1.23 9.70 27.90
CA PRO A 598 -1.81 8.71 27.00
C PRO A 598 -3.32 8.56 27.30
N PRO A 599 -4.09 8.08 26.32
CA PRO A 599 -5.49 7.74 26.54
C PRO A 599 -5.63 6.59 27.56
N VAL A 600 -6.83 6.37 28.04
CA VAL A 600 -7.12 5.14 28.81
C VAL A 600 -7.09 3.98 27.84
N TRP A 601 -6.12 3.08 28.01
CA TRP A 601 -6.00 1.90 27.19
C TRP A 601 -7.17 0.96 27.44
N GLU A 602 -7.85 0.55 26.37
CA GLU A 602 -9.01 -0.34 26.42
C GLU A 602 -8.63 -1.82 26.57
N ASN A 603 -7.44 -2.17 26.05
CA ASN A 603 -6.94 -3.54 26.15
C ASN A 603 -6.29 -3.77 27.52
N THR A 604 -6.80 -4.74 28.26
CA THR A 604 -6.32 -5.12 29.59
C THR A 604 -5.63 -6.49 29.59
N HIS A 605 -5.39 -7.07 28.43
CA HIS A 605 -4.78 -8.38 28.31
C HIS A 605 -3.33 -8.39 28.84
N THR A 606 -2.97 -9.41 29.60
CA THR A 606 -1.64 -9.49 30.25
C THR A 606 -0.74 -10.60 29.70
N GLY A 607 -1.28 -11.51 28.87
CA GLY A 607 -0.52 -12.59 28.23
C GLY A 607 -0.09 -12.23 26.82
N ARG A 608 1.09 -12.71 26.40
CA ARG A 608 1.55 -12.55 25.01
C ARG A 608 0.92 -13.61 24.13
N THR A 609 0.13 -13.19 23.16
CA THR A 609 -0.45 -14.07 22.15
C THR A 609 -0.93 -13.25 20.94
N ASN A 610 -0.93 -13.85 19.77
CA ASN A 610 -1.48 -13.26 18.55
C ASN A 610 -3.02 -13.16 18.59
N GLU A 611 -3.67 -13.78 19.58
CA GLU A 611 -5.11 -13.66 19.80
C GLU A 611 -5.50 -12.36 20.54
N ILE A 612 -4.54 -11.55 20.97
CA ILE A 612 -4.79 -10.19 21.51
C ILE A 612 -5.17 -9.29 20.35
N THR A 613 -6.44 -8.89 20.31
CA THR A 613 -6.90 -7.87 19.38
C THR A 613 -6.51 -6.49 19.90
N LEU A 614 -5.69 -5.73 19.16
CA LEU A 614 -5.44 -4.32 19.47
C LEU A 614 -6.74 -3.52 19.34
N LYS A 615 -6.94 -2.56 20.24
CA LYS A 615 -8.12 -1.70 20.29
C LYS A 615 -7.76 -0.27 19.97
N ASN A 616 -7.30 0.50 20.96
CA ASN A 616 -6.97 1.92 20.84
C ASN A 616 -5.48 2.23 21.05
N GLU A 617 -4.61 1.22 20.99
CA GLU A 617 -3.16 1.38 21.19
C GLU A 617 -2.49 2.12 20.01
N ASN A 618 -2.92 1.84 18.79
CA ASN A 618 -2.44 2.55 17.61
C ASN A 618 -3.21 3.88 17.41
N PHE A 619 -2.52 4.93 17.01
CA PHE A 619 -3.13 6.25 16.84
C PHE A 619 -4.25 6.29 15.81
N GLN A 620 -4.16 5.49 14.76
CA GLN A 620 -5.19 5.40 13.72
C GLN A 620 -6.49 4.74 14.20
N ALA A 621 -6.44 3.97 15.29
CA ALA A 621 -7.60 3.26 15.83
C ALA A 621 -8.28 4.02 16.98
N ARG A 622 -7.90 5.27 17.24
CA ARG A 622 -8.48 6.11 18.30
C ARG A 622 -8.73 7.56 17.84
N PRO A 623 -9.64 8.27 18.48
CA PRO A 623 -9.79 9.71 18.25
C PRO A 623 -8.48 10.45 18.52
N PRO A 624 -8.16 11.55 17.80
CA PRO A 624 -7.04 12.41 18.12
C PRO A 624 -7.15 12.97 19.54
N ILE A 625 -6.02 13.12 20.22
CA ILE A 625 -5.97 13.71 21.56
C ILE A 625 -6.17 15.22 21.43
N PRO A 626 -7.13 15.83 22.13
CA PRO A 626 -7.33 17.27 22.07
C PRO A 626 -6.16 18.01 22.77
N VAL A 627 -5.60 19.02 22.08
CA VAL A 627 -4.49 19.85 22.57
C VAL A 627 -4.83 21.33 22.35
N GLU A 628 -4.65 22.15 23.42
CA GLU A 628 -4.81 23.59 23.36
C GLU A 628 -3.51 24.25 22.88
N LEU A 629 -3.57 24.96 21.76
CA LEU A 629 -2.49 25.80 21.27
C LEU A 629 -2.74 27.26 21.58
N ASN A 630 -1.69 27.93 22.05
CA ASN A 630 -1.69 29.38 22.19
C ASN A 630 -1.52 30.07 20.82
N LYS A 631 -2.02 31.29 20.67
CA LYS A 631 -1.62 32.14 19.56
C LYS A 631 -0.11 32.42 19.64
N GLY A 632 0.61 32.20 18.55
CA GLY A 632 2.07 32.32 18.48
C GLY A 632 2.76 30.96 18.55
N TRP A 633 3.99 30.97 19.05
CA TRP A 633 4.83 29.79 19.15
C TRP A 633 4.45 28.90 20.34
N ASN A 634 4.27 27.59 20.06
CA ASN A 634 4.03 26.54 21.03
C ASN A 634 5.22 25.58 21.02
N SER A 635 5.78 25.27 22.16
CA SER A 635 6.88 24.30 22.26
C SER A 635 6.35 22.87 22.26
N VAL A 636 7.06 22.00 21.58
CA VAL A 636 6.83 20.54 21.60
C VAL A 636 8.14 19.88 21.97
N LEU A 637 8.12 19.00 22.97
CA LEU A 637 9.27 18.21 23.40
C LEU A 637 8.84 16.78 23.64
N LEU A 638 9.56 15.83 23.07
CA LEU A 638 9.40 14.40 23.32
C LEU A 638 10.66 13.88 24.01
N LYS A 639 10.47 13.17 25.12
CA LYS A 639 11.49 12.35 25.79
C LYS A 639 11.33 10.90 25.32
N LEU A 640 12.37 10.33 24.76
CA LEU A 640 12.33 9.05 24.08
C LEU A 640 13.46 8.14 24.61
N PRO A 641 13.30 7.55 25.79
CA PRO A 641 14.27 6.61 26.34
C PRO A 641 14.21 5.27 25.60
N VAL A 642 15.31 4.54 25.63
CA VAL A 642 15.38 3.13 25.29
C VAL A 642 16.30 2.41 26.27
N GLY A 643 15.90 1.21 26.68
CA GLY A 643 16.76 0.29 27.40
C GLY A 643 17.47 -0.64 26.41
N THR A 644 17.26 -1.95 26.53
CA THR A 644 17.71 -2.92 25.54
C THR A 644 16.80 -2.92 24.30
N PHE A 645 17.31 -3.39 23.16
CA PHE A 645 16.52 -3.49 21.92
C PHE A 645 15.61 -4.75 21.86
N SER A 646 15.50 -5.47 22.95
CA SER A 646 14.54 -6.54 23.15
C SER A 646 14.08 -6.54 24.60
N SER A 647 12.83 -6.87 24.86
CA SER A 647 12.29 -6.99 26.23
C SER A 647 11.28 -8.13 26.33
N SER A 648 10.85 -8.42 27.56
CA SER A 648 9.79 -9.39 27.83
C SER A 648 8.41 -8.89 27.34
N GLU A 649 8.20 -7.59 27.27
CA GLU A 649 6.92 -6.96 26.91
C GLU A 649 6.80 -6.76 25.39
N VAL A 650 7.93 -6.47 24.74
CA VAL A 650 7.99 -6.19 23.29
C VAL A 650 9.14 -6.97 22.68
N ARG A 651 8.82 -7.86 21.74
CA ARG A 651 9.82 -8.73 21.10
C ARG A 651 10.76 -7.96 20.19
N LEU A 652 10.23 -7.03 19.43
CA LEU A 652 10.96 -6.20 18.46
C LEU A 652 10.82 -4.73 18.81
N GLN A 653 11.77 -4.19 19.55
CA GLN A 653 11.77 -2.79 19.98
C GLN A 653 11.96 -1.87 18.77
N LYS A 654 10.92 -1.11 18.44
CA LYS A 654 10.99 0.05 17.56
C LYS A 654 11.31 1.26 18.43
N TRP A 655 12.44 1.92 18.22
CA TRP A 655 12.73 3.19 18.88
C TRP A 655 12.30 4.31 17.95
N MET A 656 11.11 4.84 18.18
CA MET A 656 10.45 5.76 17.25
C MET A 656 9.46 6.68 17.97
N PHE A 657 8.96 7.65 17.21
CA PHE A 657 7.77 8.41 17.58
C PHE A 657 6.96 8.79 16.34
N THR A 658 5.66 8.96 16.54
CA THR A 658 4.73 9.59 15.63
C THR A 658 4.19 10.85 16.32
N PHE A 659 4.16 11.99 15.64
CA PHE A 659 3.59 13.22 16.17
C PHE A 659 3.18 14.16 15.03
N VAL A 660 1.90 14.50 14.95
CA VAL A 660 1.37 15.53 14.05
C VAL A 660 0.06 16.09 14.58
N PHE A 661 -0.10 17.41 14.47
CA PHE A 661 -1.39 18.04 14.75
C PHE A 661 -2.33 17.86 13.55
N VAL A 662 -3.56 17.46 13.88
CA VAL A 662 -4.64 17.20 12.93
C VAL A 662 -5.88 18.02 13.34
N THR A 663 -6.84 18.08 12.44
CA THR A 663 -8.17 18.60 12.80
C THR A 663 -8.77 17.78 13.95
N PRO A 664 -9.68 18.32 14.77
CA PRO A 664 -10.25 17.60 15.92
C PRO A 664 -10.93 16.29 15.56
N ASP A 665 -11.40 16.15 14.31
CA ASP A 665 -11.98 14.90 13.76
C ASP A 665 -10.94 13.94 13.16
N GLY A 666 -9.65 14.33 13.13
CA GLY A 666 -8.56 13.52 12.59
C GLY A 666 -8.53 13.39 11.06
N LYS A 667 -9.36 14.14 10.32
CA LYS A 667 -9.44 13.97 8.88
C LYS A 667 -8.32 14.62 8.10
N ASP A 668 -7.85 15.79 8.56
CA ASP A 668 -6.88 16.60 7.83
C ASP A 668 -5.78 17.13 8.76
N ALA A 669 -4.63 17.53 8.17
CA ALA A 669 -3.66 18.35 8.85
C ALA A 669 -4.26 19.74 9.14
N VAL A 670 -3.81 20.40 10.21
CA VAL A 670 -4.16 21.80 10.47
C VAL A 670 -3.24 22.69 9.61
N GLU A 671 -3.74 23.12 8.46
CA GLU A 671 -2.94 23.75 7.39
C GLU A 671 -2.23 25.05 7.82
N GLU A 672 -2.85 25.84 8.73
CA GLU A 672 -2.29 27.10 9.19
C GLU A 672 -1.12 26.96 10.18
N LEU A 673 -0.80 25.75 10.64
CA LEU A 673 0.31 25.53 11.57
C LEU A 673 1.65 25.50 10.83
N VAL A 674 2.66 26.16 11.42
CA VAL A 674 4.03 26.14 10.89
C VAL A 674 4.95 25.47 11.91
N TYR A 675 5.60 24.38 11.50
CA TYR A 675 6.59 23.68 12.32
C TYR A 675 7.98 24.24 12.03
N SER A 676 8.70 24.63 13.06
CA SER A 676 10.08 25.13 12.93
C SER A 676 10.89 24.81 14.18
N PRO A 677 12.01 24.08 14.05
CA PRO A 677 12.89 23.83 15.17
C PRO A 677 13.60 25.12 15.67
N ASP A 678 13.70 26.15 14.82
CA ASP A 678 14.52 27.36 15.06
C ASP A 678 13.68 28.58 15.46
N ARG A 679 12.41 28.48 15.75
CA ARG A 679 11.49 29.62 16.02
C ARG A 679 11.51 30.73 14.95
N LYS A 680 11.96 30.44 13.74
CA LYS A 680 11.97 31.41 12.63
C LYS A 680 10.70 31.23 11.83
N LYS A 681 10.10 32.37 11.47
CA LYS A 681 8.96 32.37 10.54
C LYS A 681 9.40 32.05 9.13
#